data_1b80b213cb276fd5712206448cbfeca9
#
_entry.id   1b80b213cb276fd5712206448cbfeca9
#
_cell.length_a   1.000
_cell.length_b   1.000
_cell.length_c   1.000
_cell.angle_alpha   90.00
_cell.angle_beta   90.00
_cell.angle_gamma   90.00
#
_symmetry.space_group_name_H-M   'P 1'
#
loop_
_entity.id
_entity.type
_entity.pdbx_description
1 polymer ?
#
loop_
_entity_poly.entity_id
_entity_poly.type
_entity_poly.pdbx_seq_one_letter_code
_entity_poly.pdbx_strand_id
1 'polypeptide(L)'
;SVGIPARQVYTPRWAHTDDNHAWVEAWADGRWHFLGACEPEPVLNLGWFNAPASRGMLMHTKVFGYYDGPEEVMKTTANYTEINVISNYAACAPLIVTVTDTAGSPVEGATVEFKLYNYAEFFTVSRKTTDGRGQASLSAGLGDMLVTAVRDGRFGIRKVSFGREPQATVALDHAIGDEFSFPVDIVPPAESANLPEVTAAQRAENDRRFNREDSIRNAYIATFPAQSAVDSFARAIGVKPGQIARFITASRGNHGEIMDFLREASRKGCTGRALQLLATLSEKDLRDTPSAVLADHLYNTDKDADAATVLAPRAANEMLTAYRSFLQREIPAADAAAFRRDPQRLAAWCRDSLTLRPELCTVSTTISPEGVWRSRTADKPSRKIFFVAAARSLGIPAWIDPVTGNLFYRHAGKDVPVDFESANDRQMETGRLKLRYEPIPRLDDPEYFRHFTLSRFDGQSFALLNYPDFEPWSARFDTPTDLETGYYMLATGSRLADGSVLANVSFLNIGPNRTTETDLPMRDNSEAVRVIGSFNSESKFIDARTGRETSVLLTAGRGYFVVGLVGVGQEPTDHALKDIAAKAAELEQWGRSIILLFPDETAYAKYAASPAASLPQTVTFGIDRDGSVRRQILDAMHLPGNVPLPVFIVGDTFNRVVFESHGYTIGLGDRFLHTIHQL
;
A
#
# COMPACT_ATOMS: atom_id res chain seq x y z
N SER A 1 29.97 -8.48 -2.89
CA SER A 1 29.36 -8.98 -4.10
C SER A 1 30.08 -10.24 -4.56
N VAL A 2 29.32 -11.23 -5.01
CA VAL A 2 29.84 -12.54 -5.46
C VAL A 2 30.08 -12.59 -6.97
N GLY A 3 29.96 -11.48 -7.68
CA GLY A 3 30.22 -11.39 -9.13
C GLY A 3 29.10 -11.95 -10.02
N ILE A 4 27.90 -12.17 -9.49
CA ILE A 4 26.72 -12.58 -10.26
C ILE A 4 25.93 -11.32 -10.62
N PRO A 5 25.65 -11.07 -11.92
CA PRO A 5 24.75 -10.00 -12.32
C PRO A 5 23.37 -10.22 -11.69
N ALA A 6 22.82 -9.19 -11.06
CA ALA A 6 21.52 -9.24 -10.42
C ALA A 6 20.77 -7.93 -10.63
N ARG A 7 19.45 -7.98 -10.68
CA ARG A 7 18.59 -6.82 -10.80
C ARG A 7 17.33 -6.99 -9.96
N GLN A 8 16.77 -5.88 -9.49
CA GLN A 8 15.47 -5.86 -8.85
C GLN A 8 14.39 -5.77 -9.91
N VAL A 9 13.40 -6.65 -9.82
CA VAL A 9 12.19 -6.61 -10.63
C VAL A 9 11.03 -6.23 -9.72
N TYR A 10 10.09 -5.44 -10.23
CA TYR A 10 8.89 -5.11 -9.50
C TYR A 10 7.66 -5.01 -10.41
N THR A 11 6.53 -5.42 -9.87
CA THR A 11 5.21 -5.11 -10.40
C THR A 11 4.66 -3.92 -9.62
N PRO A 12 4.37 -2.79 -10.29
CA PRO A 12 3.89 -1.59 -9.60
C PRO A 12 2.54 -1.82 -8.94
N ARG A 13 1.70 -2.66 -9.54
CA ARG A 13 0.40 -3.09 -9.03
C ARG A 13 0.05 -4.46 -9.61
N TRP A 14 -0.52 -5.33 -8.79
CA TRP A 14 -1.17 -6.54 -9.27
C TRP A 14 -2.50 -6.21 -9.92
N ALA A 15 -2.88 -6.93 -10.98
CA ALA A 15 -4.19 -6.78 -11.62
C ALA A 15 -5.30 -7.51 -10.86
N HIS A 16 -5.01 -8.68 -10.29
CA HIS A 16 -5.98 -9.59 -9.70
C HIS A 16 -6.19 -9.39 -8.18
N THR A 17 -5.36 -8.57 -7.53
CA THR A 17 -5.45 -8.26 -6.10
C THR A 17 -4.91 -6.87 -5.81
N ASP A 18 -5.30 -6.29 -4.67
CA ASP A 18 -4.88 -4.95 -4.25
C ASP A 18 -3.56 -5.04 -3.50
N ASP A 19 -2.46 -5.00 -4.25
CA ASP A 19 -1.09 -5.03 -3.73
C ASP A 19 -0.07 -4.73 -4.85
N ASN A 20 1.21 -4.72 -4.48
CA ASN A 20 2.37 -4.68 -5.36
C ASN A 20 3.42 -5.70 -4.87
N HIS A 21 4.48 -5.93 -5.64
CA HIS A 21 5.58 -6.78 -5.18
C HIS A 21 6.89 -6.45 -5.88
N ALA A 22 8.01 -6.82 -5.22
CA ALA A 22 9.34 -6.72 -5.78
C ALA A 22 10.17 -7.95 -5.40
N TRP A 23 11.01 -8.39 -6.32
CA TRP A 23 11.89 -9.54 -6.13
C TRP A 23 13.22 -9.33 -6.85
N VAL A 24 14.05 -10.34 -6.91
CA VAL A 24 15.37 -10.29 -7.53
C VAL A 24 15.43 -11.25 -8.73
N GLU A 25 16.07 -10.83 -9.80
CA GLU A 25 16.59 -11.72 -10.85
C GLU A 25 18.11 -11.79 -10.77
N ALA A 26 18.66 -12.98 -11.00
CA ALA A 26 20.09 -13.23 -11.15
C ALA A 26 20.36 -13.87 -12.51
N TRP A 27 21.48 -13.47 -13.15
CA TRP A 27 21.90 -14.02 -14.43
C TRP A 27 22.73 -15.28 -14.22
N ALA A 28 22.25 -16.41 -14.75
CA ALA A 28 22.94 -17.68 -14.73
C ALA A 28 22.60 -18.46 -16.01
N ASP A 29 23.53 -19.25 -16.52
CA ASP A 29 23.33 -20.11 -17.68
C ASP A 29 22.73 -19.40 -18.92
N GLY A 30 23.16 -18.15 -19.13
CA GLY A 30 22.75 -17.37 -20.32
C GLY A 30 21.34 -16.77 -20.26
N ARG A 31 20.70 -16.74 -19.09
CA ARG A 31 19.35 -16.15 -18.89
C ARG A 31 19.13 -15.60 -17.49
N TRP A 32 18.10 -14.80 -17.33
CA TRP A 32 17.63 -14.32 -16.04
C TRP A 32 16.78 -15.37 -15.34
N HIS A 33 17.04 -15.56 -14.04
CA HIS A 33 16.28 -16.42 -13.15
C HIS A 33 15.82 -15.60 -11.95
N PHE A 34 14.60 -15.76 -11.54
CA PHE A 34 14.09 -15.04 -10.37
C PHE A 34 14.19 -15.85 -9.08
N LEU A 35 14.23 -15.12 -7.98
CA LEU A 35 14.22 -15.64 -6.60
C LEU A 35 13.62 -14.59 -5.66
N GLY A 36 13.03 -15.01 -4.56
CA GLY A 36 12.61 -14.13 -3.48
C GLY A 36 13.81 -13.43 -2.83
N ALA A 37 13.69 -12.15 -2.51
CA ALA A 37 14.81 -11.39 -1.94
C ALA A 37 15.13 -11.80 -0.50
N CYS A 38 14.10 -12.11 0.31
CA CYS A 38 14.20 -12.48 1.73
C CYS A 38 13.55 -13.85 2.02
N GLU A 39 13.18 -14.58 1.00
CA GLU A 39 12.41 -15.82 1.09
C GLU A 39 13.14 -16.89 0.28
N PRO A 40 14.13 -17.57 0.88
CA PRO A 40 14.90 -18.57 0.17
C PRO A 40 14.00 -19.73 -0.25
N GLU A 41 14.00 -20.01 -1.53
CA GLU A 41 13.30 -21.15 -2.11
C GLU A 41 14.30 -22.26 -2.48
N PRO A 42 13.87 -23.53 -2.57
CA PRO A 42 14.78 -24.64 -2.86
C PRO A 42 15.47 -24.54 -4.21
N VAL A 43 14.84 -23.91 -5.19
CA VAL A 43 15.35 -23.79 -6.58
C VAL A 43 15.03 -22.40 -7.15
N LEU A 44 15.78 -22.01 -8.19
CA LEU A 44 15.50 -20.77 -8.94
C LEU A 44 14.16 -20.87 -9.67
N ASN A 45 13.56 -19.72 -9.98
CA ASN A 45 12.24 -19.58 -10.60
C ASN A 45 11.10 -20.18 -9.78
N LEU A 46 11.32 -20.30 -8.48
CA LEU A 46 10.31 -20.62 -7.51
C LEU A 46 10.19 -19.47 -6.51
N GLY A 47 8.97 -19.08 -6.23
CA GLY A 47 8.60 -18.04 -5.27
C GLY A 47 7.14 -18.20 -4.94
N TRP A 48 6.66 -17.74 -3.78
CA TRP A 48 5.24 -17.73 -3.44
C TRP A 48 4.44 -16.96 -4.51
N PHE A 49 5.08 -16.04 -5.20
CA PHE A 49 4.49 -15.16 -6.19
C PHE A 49 4.45 -15.74 -7.63
N ASN A 50 4.75 -17.02 -7.86
CA ASN A 50 4.65 -17.62 -9.21
C ASN A 50 3.25 -17.47 -9.81
N ALA A 51 2.22 -17.85 -9.07
CA ALA A 51 0.84 -17.72 -9.52
C ALA A 51 0.45 -16.23 -9.75
N PRO A 52 0.65 -15.31 -8.78
CA PRO A 52 0.48 -13.87 -9.01
C PRO A 52 1.27 -13.31 -10.18
N ALA A 53 2.52 -13.71 -10.35
CA ALA A 53 3.36 -13.21 -11.45
C ALA A 53 2.83 -13.64 -12.82
N SER A 54 2.28 -14.86 -12.96
CA SER A 54 1.66 -15.31 -14.21
C SER A 54 0.39 -14.52 -14.56
N ARG A 55 -0.20 -13.81 -13.61
CA ARG A 55 -1.36 -12.93 -13.74
C ARG A 55 -0.98 -11.44 -13.79
N GLY A 56 0.30 -11.13 -13.93
CA GLY A 56 0.81 -9.77 -14.00
C GLY A 56 0.43 -9.07 -15.29
N MET A 57 0.20 -7.76 -15.21
CA MET A 57 0.02 -6.91 -16.39
C MET A 57 1.31 -6.19 -16.78
N LEU A 58 2.14 -5.80 -15.80
CA LEU A 58 3.42 -5.14 -16.05
C LEU A 58 4.43 -5.55 -14.99
N MET A 59 5.64 -5.90 -15.43
CA MET A 59 6.81 -6.07 -14.58
C MET A 59 7.97 -5.34 -15.22
N HIS A 60 8.69 -4.57 -14.44
CA HIS A 60 9.77 -3.77 -14.94
C HIS A 60 10.99 -3.77 -14.00
N THR A 61 12.13 -3.45 -14.59
CA THR A 61 13.39 -3.30 -13.88
C THR A 61 14.13 -2.06 -14.37
N LYS A 62 15.11 -1.60 -13.61
CA LYS A 62 15.97 -0.48 -13.97
C LYS A 62 17.36 -0.96 -14.31
N VAL A 63 17.87 -0.52 -15.44
CA VAL A 63 19.25 -0.66 -15.85
C VAL A 63 19.95 0.67 -15.62
N PHE A 64 20.98 0.67 -14.76
CA PHE A 64 21.80 1.85 -14.48
C PHE A 64 22.93 1.91 -15.51
N GLY A 65 22.75 2.73 -16.54
CA GLY A 65 23.67 2.91 -17.64
C GLY A 65 22.99 2.85 -19.01
N TYR A 66 23.78 2.64 -20.04
CA TYR A 66 23.30 2.45 -21.40
C TYR A 66 22.63 1.09 -21.57
N TYR A 67 21.51 1.05 -22.27
CA TYR A 67 20.77 -0.17 -22.56
C TYR A 67 20.48 -0.29 -24.05
N ASP A 68 20.86 -1.41 -24.66
CA ASP A 68 20.65 -1.77 -26.06
C ASP A 68 20.09 -3.21 -26.24
N GLY A 69 19.50 -3.76 -25.15
CA GLY A 69 18.89 -5.08 -25.17
C GLY A 69 17.54 -5.12 -25.88
N PRO A 70 16.94 -6.33 -26.00
CA PRO A 70 15.70 -6.53 -26.77
C PRO A 70 14.42 -6.14 -26.05
N GLU A 71 14.45 -5.87 -24.73
CA GLU A 71 13.26 -5.58 -23.96
C GLU A 71 12.70 -4.18 -24.29
N GLU A 72 11.37 -4.04 -24.20
CA GLU A 72 10.70 -2.77 -24.42
C GLU A 72 11.17 -1.72 -23.41
N VAL A 73 11.64 -0.58 -23.91
CA VAL A 73 12.01 0.57 -23.11
C VAL A 73 10.74 1.30 -22.65
N MET A 74 10.53 1.35 -21.34
CA MET A 74 9.42 2.07 -20.73
C MET A 74 9.73 3.55 -20.56
N LYS A 75 10.95 3.85 -20.11
CA LYS A 75 11.42 5.20 -19.81
C LYS A 75 12.95 5.25 -19.79
N THR A 76 13.51 6.30 -20.37
CA THR A 76 14.93 6.64 -20.23
C THR A 76 15.10 7.94 -19.44
N THR A 77 15.98 7.92 -18.46
CA THR A 77 16.34 9.09 -17.63
C THR A 77 17.84 9.33 -17.70
N ALA A 78 18.33 10.38 -17.06
CA ALA A 78 19.76 10.62 -16.93
C ALA A 78 20.51 9.52 -16.15
N ASN A 79 19.82 8.76 -15.30
CA ASN A 79 20.44 7.84 -14.35
C ASN A 79 20.15 6.36 -14.65
N TYR A 80 19.07 6.06 -15.37
CA TYR A 80 18.66 4.69 -15.66
C TYR A 80 17.73 4.62 -16.89
N THR A 81 17.67 3.45 -17.45
CA THR A 81 16.62 3.02 -18.40
C THR A 81 15.73 2.00 -17.69
N GLU A 82 14.42 2.23 -17.72
CA GLU A 82 13.42 1.29 -17.23
C GLU A 82 12.93 0.44 -18.39
N ILE A 83 13.00 -0.87 -18.22
CA ILE A 83 12.64 -1.86 -19.25
C ILE A 83 11.52 -2.78 -18.77
N ASN A 84 10.68 -3.19 -19.70
CA ASN A 84 9.57 -4.11 -19.47
C ASN A 84 10.06 -5.56 -19.56
N VAL A 85 9.87 -6.32 -18.50
CA VAL A 85 10.29 -7.73 -18.41
C VAL A 85 9.10 -8.67 -18.18
N ILE A 86 7.87 -8.23 -18.48
CA ILE A 86 6.65 -9.02 -18.27
C ILE A 86 6.70 -10.39 -18.96
N SER A 87 7.32 -10.47 -20.14
CA SER A 87 7.44 -11.72 -20.91
C SER A 87 8.22 -12.84 -20.20
N ASN A 88 9.00 -12.52 -19.15
CA ASN A 88 9.68 -13.52 -18.34
C ASN A 88 8.73 -14.24 -17.37
N TYR A 89 7.52 -13.71 -17.14
CA TYR A 89 6.62 -14.14 -16.08
C TYR A 89 5.23 -14.54 -16.57
N ALA A 90 4.68 -13.81 -17.55
CA ALA A 90 3.32 -13.98 -18.02
C ALA A 90 3.24 -13.93 -19.55
N ALA A 91 2.24 -14.59 -20.08
CA ALA A 91 1.86 -14.37 -21.48
C ALA A 91 1.47 -12.90 -21.66
N CYS A 92 2.02 -12.25 -22.69
CA CYS A 92 1.81 -10.83 -22.96
C CYS A 92 1.56 -10.56 -24.44
N ALA A 93 0.99 -9.42 -24.74
CA ALA A 93 0.77 -8.96 -26.11
C ALA A 93 1.00 -7.44 -26.21
N PRO A 94 1.48 -6.95 -27.36
CA PRO A 94 1.53 -5.53 -27.64
C PRO A 94 0.14 -4.98 -27.97
N LEU A 95 -0.10 -3.71 -27.61
CA LEU A 95 -1.27 -2.94 -27.98
C LEU A 95 -0.84 -1.55 -28.41
N ILE A 96 -1.35 -1.10 -29.58
CA ILE A 96 -1.13 0.26 -30.09
C ILE A 96 -2.37 1.08 -29.83
N VAL A 97 -2.21 2.18 -29.10
CA VAL A 97 -3.27 3.18 -28.86
C VAL A 97 -3.07 4.32 -29.86
N THR A 98 -4.09 4.60 -30.66
CA THR A 98 -4.14 5.80 -31.52
C THR A 98 -5.03 6.83 -30.87
N VAL A 99 -4.50 8.01 -30.54
CA VAL A 99 -5.27 9.14 -30.03
C VAL A 99 -5.76 9.99 -31.18
N THR A 100 -7.06 10.30 -31.19
CA THR A 100 -7.67 11.14 -32.23
C THR A 100 -8.40 12.33 -31.61
N ASP A 101 -8.54 13.39 -32.40
CA ASP A 101 -9.48 14.48 -32.09
C ASP A 101 -10.94 14.08 -32.39
N THR A 102 -11.86 14.98 -32.17
CA THR A 102 -13.31 14.77 -32.45
C THR A 102 -13.65 14.59 -33.92
N ALA A 103 -12.73 14.95 -34.83
CA ALA A 103 -12.87 14.76 -36.28
C ALA A 103 -12.24 13.42 -36.73
N GLY A 104 -11.62 12.67 -35.86
CA GLY A 104 -10.94 11.42 -36.12
C GLY A 104 -9.48 11.59 -36.62
N SER A 105 -8.94 12.80 -36.56
CA SER A 105 -7.55 13.05 -36.95
C SER A 105 -6.57 12.65 -35.85
N PRO A 106 -5.43 12.01 -36.15
CA PRO A 106 -4.42 11.64 -35.17
C PRO A 106 -3.86 12.86 -34.43
N VAL A 107 -3.66 12.73 -33.12
CA VAL A 107 -3.15 13.78 -32.22
C VAL A 107 -1.74 13.44 -31.76
N GLU A 108 -0.74 14.20 -32.22
CA GLU A 108 0.65 14.12 -31.77
C GLU A 108 0.83 14.79 -30.39
N GLY A 109 1.71 14.25 -29.55
CA GLY A 109 2.08 14.85 -28.27
C GLY A 109 1.02 14.73 -27.19
N ALA A 110 -0.03 13.91 -27.38
CA ALA A 110 -0.98 13.61 -26.33
C ALA A 110 -0.33 12.74 -25.26
N THR A 111 -0.60 13.04 -23.99
CA THR A 111 -0.22 12.19 -22.86
C THR A 111 -1.17 11.01 -22.76
N VAL A 112 -0.65 9.79 -22.91
CA VAL A 112 -1.40 8.53 -22.78
C VAL A 112 -0.98 7.83 -21.50
N GLU A 113 -1.94 7.52 -20.65
CA GLU A 113 -1.72 6.76 -19.41
C GLU A 113 -2.41 5.41 -19.48
N PHE A 114 -1.66 4.33 -19.24
CA PHE A 114 -2.17 2.98 -19.06
C PHE A 114 -2.34 2.74 -17.57
N LYS A 115 -3.57 2.38 -17.17
CA LYS A 115 -3.97 2.33 -15.77
C LYS A 115 -4.49 0.96 -15.38
N LEU A 116 -4.05 0.47 -14.23
CA LEU A 116 -4.57 -0.74 -13.58
C LEU A 116 -5.50 -0.36 -12.43
N TYR A 117 -6.59 -1.12 -12.27
CA TYR A 117 -7.41 -1.03 -11.09
C TYR A 117 -6.71 -1.73 -9.91
N ASN A 118 -6.47 -0.97 -8.84
CA ASN A 118 -5.83 -1.47 -7.63
C ASN A 118 -6.11 -0.50 -6.48
N TYR A 119 -6.54 -0.98 -5.33
CA TYR A 119 -6.99 -0.15 -4.19
C TYR A 119 -8.08 0.87 -4.59
N ALA A 120 -9.08 0.43 -5.31
CA ALA A 120 -10.16 1.26 -5.86
C ALA A 120 -9.68 2.51 -6.64
N GLU A 121 -8.44 2.49 -7.11
CA GLU A 121 -7.82 3.51 -7.95
C GLU A 121 -7.50 2.92 -9.33
N PHE A 122 -7.64 3.71 -10.37
CA PHE A 122 -7.02 3.44 -11.67
C PHE A 122 -5.59 3.99 -11.68
N PHE A 123 -4.66 3.22 -11.11
CA PHE A 123 -3.26 3.58 -10.95
C PHE A 123 -2.51 3.57 -12.28
N THR A 124 -1.79 4.65 -12.60
CA THR A 124 -0.99 4.76 -13.82
C THR A 124 0.28 3.90 -13.72
N VAL A 125 0.33 2.81 -14.49
CA VAL A 125 1.50 1.91 -14.56
C VAL A 125 2.47 2.28 -15.67
N SER A 126 1.99 2.97 -16.71
CA SER A 126 2.82 3.48 -17.80
C SER A 126 2.26 4.78 -18.35
N ARG A 127 3.14 5.74 -18.58
CA ARG A 127 2.83 7.02 -19.25
C ARG A 127 3.69 7.14 -20.50
N LYS A 128 3.04 7.37 -21.62
CA LYS A 128 3.67 7.54 -22.94
C LYS A 128 3.18 8.86 -23.57
N THR A 129 3.89 9.31 -24.59
CA THR A 129 3.47 10.45 -25.42
C THR A 129 3.26 9.94 -26.83
N THR A 130 2.19 10.37 -27.51
CA THR A 130 1.91 9.96 -28.88
C THR A 130 2.92 10.55 -29.87
N ASP A 131 3.30 9.73 -30.85
CA ASP A 131 4.15 10.11 -31.97
C ASP A 131 3.41 10.95 -33.05
N GLY A 132 4.07 11.28 -34.16
CA GLY A 132 3.49 12.03 -35.29
C GLY A 132 2.32 11.32 -35.99
N ARG A 133 2.06 10.05 -35.68
CA ARG A 133 0.87 9.30 -36.13
C ARG A 133 -0.23 9.25 -35.06
N GLY A 134 -0.06 9.98 -33.97
CA GLY A 134 -0.97 9.93 -32.81
C GLY A 134 -0.90 8.61 -32.02
N GLN A 135 0.22 7.86 -32.10
CA GLN A 135 0.31 6.51 -31.57
C GLN A 135 1.22 6.42 -30.34
N ALA A 136 0.81 5.60 -29.39
CA ALA A 136 1.59 5.13 -28.26
C ALA A 136 1.36 3.63 -28.08
N SER A 137 2.38 2.87 -27.64
CA SER A 137 2.29 1.42 -27.51
C SER A 137 2.80 0.94 -26.16
N LEU A 138 2.27 -0.21 -25.72
CA LEU A 138 2.70 -0.93 -24.52
C LEU A 138 2.52 -2.43 -24.76
N SER A 139 3.47 -3.24 -24.28
CA SER A 139 3.30 -4.69 -24.14
C SER A 139 2.90 -5.01 -22.69
N ALA A 140 1.81 -5.76 -22.49
CA ALA A 140 1.31 -6.10 -21.18
C ALA A 140 0.71 -7.50 -21.12
N GLY A 141 0.48 -8.00 -19.91
CA GLY A 141 -0.21 -9.27 -19.68
C GLY A 141 -1.62 -9.30 -20.29
N LEU A 142 -2.17 -10.50 -20.52
CA LEU A 142 -3.42 -10.72 -21.24
C LEU A 142 -4.66 -10.39 -20.41
N GLY A 143 -4.84 -9.14 -20.06
CA GLY A 143 -5.94 -8.61 -19.24
C GLY A 143 -6.37 -7.21 -19.64
N ASP A 144 -7.21 -6.59 -18.82
CA ASP A 144 -7.79 -5.29 -19.11
C ASP A 144 -7.03 -4.15 -18.41
N MET A 145 -6.92 -3.02 -19.08
CA MET A 145 -6.50 -1.74 -18.55
C MET A 145 -7.48 -0.63 -18.94
N LEU A 146 -7.53 0.42 -18.13
CA LEU A 146 -8.14 1.68 -18.52
C LEU A 146 -7.06 2.57 -19.13
N VAL A 147 -7.32 3.13 -20.32
CA VAL A 147 -6.43 4.07 -20.98
C VAL A 147 -7.07 5.45 -20.97
N THR A 148 -6.32 6.45 -20.52
CA THR A 148 -6.69 7.87 -20.64
C THR A 148 -5.70 8.57 -21.56
N ALA A 149 -6.19 9.50 -22.37
CA ALA A 149 -5.38 10.40 -23.19
C ALA A 149 -5.78 11.84 -22.91
N VAL A 150 -4.79 12.73 -22.76
CA VAL A 150 -5.04 14.16 -22.48
C VAL A 150 -4.22 15.02 -23.44
N ARG A 151 -4.85 16.04 -24.02
CA ARG A 151 -4.19 17.06 -24.84
C ARG A 151 -5.04 18.34 -24.88
N ASP A 152 -4.42 19.49 -24.67
CA ASP A 152 -4.99 20.82 -24.89
C ASP A 152 -6.38 21.02 -24.26
N GLY A 153 -6.56 20.60 -22.99
CA GLY A 153 -7.80 20.75 -22.22
C GLY A 153 -8.93 19.78 -22.62
N ARG A 154 -8.61 18.80 -23.47
CA ARG A 154 -9.50 17.69 -23.81
C ARG A 154 -8.92 16.37 -23.35
N PHE A 155 -9.80 15.41 -23.12
CA PHE A 155 -9.38 14.05 -22.78
C PHE A 155 -10.29 13.00 -23.39
N GLY A 156 -9.75 11.79 -23.48
CA GLY A 156 -10.47 10.59 -23.84
C GLY A 156 -10.17 9.48 -22.84
N ILE A 157 -11.10 8.55 -22.68
CA ILE A 157 -10.97 7.42 -21.78
C ILE A 157 -11.59 6.17 -22.40
N ARG A 158 -10.87 5.04 -22.33
CA ARG A 158 -11.33 3.77 -22.91
C ARG A 158 -10.74 2.59 -22.14
N LYS A 159 -11.56 1.56 -21.92
CA LYS A 159 -11.06 0.23 -21.53
C LYS A 159 -10.44 -0.45 -22.75
N VAL A 160 -9.28 -1.09 -22.57
CA VAL A 160 -8.58 -1.90 -23.56
C VAL A 160 -8.28 -3.28 -23.01
N SER A 161 -8.24 -4.30 -23.89
CA SER A 161 -8.03 -5.70 -23.53
C SER A 161 -6.83 -6.27 -24.28
N PHE A 162 -5.71 -6.39 -23.61
CA PHE A 162 -4.47 -6.93 -24.20
C PHE A 162 -4.67 -8.40 -24.60
N GLY A 163 -4.16 -8.74 -25.80
CA GLY A 163 -4.31 -10.07 -26.40
C GLY A 163 -5.66 -10.32 -27.10
N ARG A 164 -6.65 -9.45 -26.89
CA ARG A 164 -7.94 -9.51 -27.62
C ARG A 164 -8.01 -8.50 -28.74
N GLU A 165 -7.45 -7.31 -28.53
CA GLU A 165 -7.34 -6.25 -29.54
C GLU A 165 -5.88 -5.79 -29.67
N PRO A 166 -5.29 -5.82 -30.89
CA PRO A 166 -3.92 -5.33 -31.10
C PRO A 166 -3.84 -3.81 -31.23
N GLN A 167 -4.96 -3.14 -31.48
CA GLN A 167 -5.07 -1.70 -31.67
C GLN A 167 -6.34 -1.17 -31.03
N ALA A 168 -6.25 0.03 -30.46
CA ALA A 168 -7.37 0.76 -29.87
C ALA A 168 -7.33 2.23 -30.23
N THR A 169 -8.48 2.86 -30.44
CA THR A 169 -8.57 4.31 -30.64
C THR A 169 -9.13 4.96 -29.37
N VAL A 170 -8.49 6.02 -28.90
CA VAL A 170 -8.97 6.88 -27.81
C VAL A 170 -9.23 8.27 -28.39
N ALA A 171 -10.50 8.62 -28.54
CA ALA A 171 -10.89 9.94 -29.03
C ALA A 171 -10.86 10.96 -27.88
N LEU A 172 -10.35 12.16 -28.11
CA LEU A 172 -10.41 13.28 -27.16
C LEU A 172 -11.79 13.95 -27.27
N ASP A 173 -12.83 13.20 -26.92
CA ASP A 173 -14.23 13.59 -27.09
C ASP A 173 -14.82 14.34 -25.90
N HIS A 174 -14.15 14.34 -24.73
CA HIS A 174 -14.53 15.09 -23.55
C HIS A 174 -13.69 16.35 -23.36
N ALA A 175 -14.32 17.43 -22.91
CA ALA A 175 -13.61 18.60 -22.38
C ALA A 175 -13.30 18.39 -20.90
N ILE A 176 -12.24 19.00 -20.40
CA ILE A 176 -11.99 19.07 -18.96
C ILE A 176 -13.14 19.88 -18.33
N GLY A 177 -13.87 19.26 -17.39
CA GLY A 177 -15.05 19.82 -16.74
C GLY A 177 -16.37 19.16 -17.17
N ASP A 178 -16.38 18.28 -18.16
CA ASP A 178 -17.56 17.51 -18.54
C ASP A 178 -17.94 16.50 -17.43
N GLU A 179 -19.19 16.49 -17.00
CA GLU A 179 -19.69 15.58 -15.98
C GLU A 179 -20.39 14.38 -16.64
N PHE A 180 -19.88 13.19 -16.33
CA PHE A 180 -20.45 11.93 -16.80
C PHE A 180 -20.00 10.77 -15.94
N SER A 181 -20.66 9.62 -16.09
CA SER A 181 -20.34 8.39 -15.36
C SER A 181 -20.56 7.20 -16.27
N PHE A 182 -19.72 6.16 -16.12
CA PHE A 182 -19.89 4.92 -16.85
C PHE A 182 -19.38 3.72 -16.06
N PRO A 183 -20.01 2.54 -16.22
CA PRO A 183 -19.52 1.30 -15.65
C PRO A 183 -18.38 0.74 -16.48
N VAL A 184 -17.43 0.09 -15.80
CA VAL A 184 -16.32 -0.61 -16.46
C VAL A 184 -15.96 -1.88 -15.72
N ASP A 185 -16.03 -3.02 -16.40
CA ASP A 185 -15.61 -4.31 -15.87
C ASP A 185 -14.14 -4.53 -16.25
N ILE A 186 -13.32 -4.86 -15.27
CA ILE A 186 -11.90 -5.14 -15.45
C ILE A 186 -11.65 -6.62 -15.21
N VAL A 187 -11.06 -7.29 -16.18
CA VAL A 187 -10.70 -8.72 -16.11
C VAL A 187 -9.17 -8.83 -16.09
N PRO A 188 -8.59 -9.40 -15.02
CA PRO A 188 -7.14 -9.64 -14.95
C PRO A 188 -6.74 -10.84 -15.85
N PRO A 189 -5.44 -11.03 -16.15
CA PRO A 189 -4.96 -12.24 -16.80
C PRO A 189 -5.32 -13.50 -16.01
N ALA A 190 -5.60 -14.59 -16.72
CA ALA A 190 -5.78 -15.91 -16.12
C ALA A 190 -4.45 -16.42 -15.53
N GLU A 191 -4.54 -17.25 -14.50
CA GLU A 191 -3.37 -17.93 -13.94
C GLU A 191 -2.79 -18.94 -14.93
N SER A 192 -1.48 -18.93 -15.12
CA SER A 192 -0.77 -19.82 -16.04
C SER A 192 0.61 -20.25 -15.49
N ALA A 193 0.76 -20.25 -14.17
CA ALA A 193 2.03 -20.55 -13.53
C ALA A 193 2.50 -22.00 -13.76
N ASN A 194 3.74 -22.12 -14.22
CA ASN A 194 4.45 -23.41 -14.22
C ASN A 194 5.45 -23.43 -13.05
N LEU A 195 5.29 -24.36 -12.13
CA LEU A 195 6.20 -24.51 -11.00
C LEU A 195 7.33 -25.47 -11.35
N PRO A 196 8.60 -25.15 -11.02
CA PRO A 196 9.70 -26.08 -11.15
C PRO A 196 9.53 -27.26 -10.20
N GLU A 197 9.99 -28.43 -10.62
CA GLU A 197 10.03 -29.61 -9.74
C GLU A 197 11.05 -29.41 -8.60
N VAL A 198 10.66 -29.85 -7.40
CA VAL A 198 11.50 -29.76 -6.20
C VAL A 198 11.62 -31.13 -5.56
N THR A 199 12.84 -31.63 -5.46
CA THR A 199 13.13 -32.90 -4.79
C THR A 199 13.03 -32.77 -3.27
N ALA A 200 12.82 -33.94 -2.60
CA ALA A 200 12.79 -33.97 -1.13
C ALA A 200 14.13 -33.50 -0.51
N ALA A 201 15.27 -33.79 -1.16
CA ALA A 201 16.56 -33.31 -0.70
C ALA A 201 16.72 -31.79 -0.78
N GLN A 202 16.21 -31.16 -1.85
CA GLN A 202 16.21 -29.69 -1.99
C GLN A 202 15.29 -29.03 -0.96
N ARG A 203 14.14 -29.63 -0.64
CA ARG A 203 13.26 -29.13 0.44
C ARG A 203 13.95 -29.20 1.78
N ALA A 204 14.54 -30.35 2.12
CA ALA A 204 15.26 -30.51 3.39
C ALA A 204 16.46 -29.54 3.53
N GLU A 205 17.14 -29.22 2.44
CA GLU A 205 18.18 -28.18 2.42
C GLU A 205 17.60 -26.80 2.66
N ASN A 206 16.47 -26.49 2.04
CA ASN A 206 15.79 -25.22 2.22
C ASN A 206 15.31 -25.03 3.67
N ASP A 207 14.73 -26.08 4.27
CA ASP A 207 14.31 -26.06 5.68
C ASP A 207 15.50 -25.80 6.62
N ARG A 208 16.68 -26.35 6.32
CA ARG A 208 17.91 -26.05 7.08
C ARG A 208 18.32 -24.58 6.94
N ARG A 209 18.16 -23.99 5.75
CA ARG A 209 18.43 -22.56 5.53
C ARG A 209 17.47 -21.70 6.33
N PHE A 210 16.17 -21.98 6.27
CA PHE A 210 15.17 -21.28 7.08
C PHE A 210 15.47 -21.36 8.57
N ASN A 211 15.75 -22.55 9.09
CA ASN A 211 16.10 -22.72 10.51
C ASN A 211 17.33 -21.90 10.92
N ARG A 212 18.32 -21.78 10.02
CA ARG A 212 19.51 -20.94 10.26
C ARG A 212 19.14 -19.46 10.27
N GLU A 213 18.32 -19.00 9.32
CA GLU A 213 17.89 -17.62 9.23
C GLU A 213 17.00 -17.22 10.41
N ASP A 214 16.11 -18.11 10.83
CA ASP A 214 15.30 -17.91 12.04
C ASP A 214 16.18 -17.83 13.29
N SER A 215 17.24 -18.64 13.38
CA SER A 215 18.20 -18.52 14.48
C SER A 215 18.88 -17.16 14.51
N ILE A 216 19.28 -16.61 13.35
CA ILE A 216 19.90 -15.29 13.24
C ILE A 216 18.87 -14.20 13.60
N ARG A 217 17.65 -14.30 13.08
CA ARG A 217 16.55 -13.37 13.38
C ARG A 217 16.21 -13.37 14.86
N ASN A 218 16.06 -14.55 15.47
CA ASN A 218 15.75 -14.69 16.88
C ASN A 218 16.88 -14.15 17.77
N ALA A 219 18.15 -14.37 17.40
CA ALA A 219 19.28 -13.78 18.09
C ALA A 219 19.25 -12.24 18.04
N TYR A 220 18.86 -11.65 16.90
CA TYR A 220 18.68 -10.22 16.79
C TYR A 220 17.49 -9.71 17.63
N ILE A 221 16.34 -10.38 17.58
CA ILE A 221 15.17 -10.02 18.38
C ILE A 221 15.48 -10.11 19.89
N ALA A 222 16.28 -11.09 20.29
CA ALA A 222 16.72 -11.24 21.69
C ALA A 222 17.58 -10.06 22.20
N THR A 223 18.09 -9.20 21.32
CA THR A 223 18.77 -7.96 21.71
C THR A 223 17.80 -6.84 22.11
N PHE A 224 16.50 -6.98 21.82
CA PHE A 224 15.51 -5.96 22.14
C PHE A 224 15.26 -5.93 23.67
N PRO A 225 15.05 -4.74 24.26
CA PRO A 225 14.92 -4.63 25.70
C PRO A 225 13.64 -5.29 26.21
N ALA A 226 13.78 -6.14 27.23
CA ALA A 226 12.63 -6.67 27.96
C ALA A 226 11.90 -5.54 28.70
N GLN A 227 10.61 -5.73 28.99
CA GLN A 227 9.78 -4.73 29.68
C GLN A 227 10.41 -4.25 30.99
N SER A 228 11.06 -5.14 31.77
CA SER A 228 11.76 -4.78 33.02
C SER A 228 12.92 -3.81 32.80
N ALA A 229 13.63 -3.91 31.68
CA ALA A 229 14.69 -2.97 31.31
C ALA A 229 14.11 -1.61 30.91
N VAL A 230 12.99 -1.59 30.16
CA VAL A 230 12.25 -0.37 29.82
C VAL A 230 11.75 0.33 31.10
N ASP A 231 11.18 -0.42 32.04
CA ASP A 231 10.69 0.11 33.32
C ASP A 231 11.83 0.69 34.17
N SER A 232 12.98 0.04 34.18
CA SER A 232 14.17 0.50 34.90
C SER A 232 14.73 1.78 34.28
N PHE A 233 14.78 1.83 32.95
CA PHE A 233 15.20 3.01 32.22
C PHE A 233 14.24 4.19 32.45
N ALA A 234 12.92 3.97 32.40
CA ALA A 234 11.92 4.99 32.67
C ALA A 234 12.13 5.65 34.03
N ARG A 235 12.34 4.83 35.07
CA ARG A 235 12.65 5.32 36.43
C ARG A 235 13.94 6.14 36.46
N ALA A 236 14.96 5.68 35.75
CA ALA A 236 16.25 6.36 35.69
C ALA A 236 16.19 7.76 35.07
N ILE A 237 15.28 7.99 34.12
CA ILE A 237 15.07 9.29 33.49
C ILE A 237 13.87 10.08 34.07
N GLY A 238 13.26 9.59 35.14
CA GLY A 238 12.21 10.31 35.88
C GLY A 238 10.84 10.35 35.21
N VAL A 239 10.48 9.33 34.40
CA VAL A 239 9.18 9.23 33.72
C VAL A 239 8.45 7.91 34.06
N LYS A 240 7.14 7.87 33.80
CA LYS A 240 6.37 6.62 33.95
C LYS A 240 6.68 5.67 32.78
N PRO A 241 6.81 4.34 33.01
CA PRO A 241 7.10 3.37 31.96
C PRO A 241 6.17 3.47 30.74
N GLY A 242 4.86 3.61 30.94
CA GLY A 242 3.90 3.73 29.85
C GLY A 242 4.08 4.95 28.95
N GLN A 243 4.84 5.96 29.35
CA GLN A 243 5.11 7.14 28.51
C GLN A 243 6.15 6.86 27.43
N ILE A 244 7.05 5.88 27.65
CA ILE A 244 8.16 5.58 26.73
C ILE A 244 8.08 4.18 26.10
N ALA A 245 7.36 3.24 26.73
CA ALA A 245 7.35 1.84 26.30
C ALA A 245 7.01 1.69 24.82
N ARG A 246 5.97 2.39 24.32
CA ARG A 246 5.57 2.34 22.92
C ARG A 246 6.69 2.75 21.95
N PHE A 247 7.48 3.76 22.28
CA PHE A 247 8.55 4.25 21.43
C PHE A 247 9.74 3.30 21.38
N ILE A 248 10.11 2.74 22.55
CA ILE A 248 11.22 1.79 22.65
C ILE A 248 10.84 0.46 21.97
N THR A 249 9.62 -0.04 22.17
CA THR A 249 9.15 -1.27 21.52
C THR A 249 9.08 -1.09 19.99
N ALA A 250 8.51 0.03 19.52
CA ALA A 250 8.38 0.32 18.10
C ALA A 250 9.75 0.53 17.41
N SER A 251 10.77 1.00 18.14
CA SER A 251 12.12 1.24 17.59
C SER A 251 12.90 -0.05 17.31
N ARG A 252 12.46 -1.20 17.81
CA ARG A 252 13.12 -2.51 17.60
C ARG A 252 14.64 -2.42 17.86
N GLY A 253 15.47 -2.78 16.86
CA GLY A 253 16.92 -2.72 16.96
C GLY A 253 17.54 -1.32 17.14
N ASN A 254 16.79 -0.26 16.85
CA ASN A 254 17.22 1.12 17.04
C ASN A 254 16.94 1.64 18.49
N HIS A 255 16.50 0.76 19.40
CA HIS A 255 16.14 1.15 20.77
C HIS A 255 17.25 1.89 21.51
N GLY A 256 18.51 1.56 21.23
CA GLY A 256 19.67 2.23 21.83
C GLY A 256 19.70 3.72 21.52
N GLU A 257 19.51 4.10 20.26
CA GLU A 257 19.46 5.49 19.82
C GLU A 257 18.31 6.27 20.48
N ILE A 258 17.13 5.67 20.56
CA ILE A 258 15.96 6.28 21.23
C ILE A 258 16.20 6.45 22.73
N MET A 259 16.80 5.46 23.39
CA MET A 259 17.13 5.54 24.81
C MET A 259 18.24 6.58 25.07
N ASP A 260 19.25 6.69 24.22
CA ASP A 260 20.32 7.68 24.35
C ASP A 260 19.78 9.10 24.17
N PHE A 261 18.92 9.32 23.18
CA PHE A 261 18.21 10.58 23.00
C PHE A 261 17.40 10.98 24.24
N LEU A 262 16.59 10.07 24.77
CA LEU A 262 15.79 10.31 25.99
C LEU A 262 16.66 10.56 27.22
N ARG A 263 17.78 9.84 27.37
CA ARG A 263 18.73 10.02 28.47
C ARG A 263 19.38 11.42 28.41
N GLU A 264 19.79 11.86 27.23
CA GLU A 264 20.34 13.20 27.06
C GLU A 264 19.29 14.28 27.32
N ALA A 265 18.07 14.12 26.79
CA ALA A 265 16.97 15.03 27.03
C ALA A 265 16.62 15.14 28.54
N SER A 266 16.68 14.02 29.27
CA SER A 266 16.49 14.03 30.72
C SER A 266 17.57 14.83 31.44
N ARG A 267 18.85 14.63 31.10
CA ARG A 267 19.96 15.40 31.67
C ARG A 267 19.82 16.91 31.43
N LYS A 268 19.23 17.31 30.30
CA LYS A 268 18.98 18.71 29.94
C LYS A 268 17.64 19.25 30.43
N GLY A 269 16.84 18.45 31.17
CA GLY A 269 15.55 18.87 31.73
C GLY A 269 14.42 19.07 30.71
N CYS A 270 14.52 18.46 29.53
CA CYS A 270 13.54 18.62 28.45
C CYS A 270 12.88 17.32 27.99
N THR A 271 12.78 16.33 28.88
CA THR A 271 12.19 14.99 28.59
C THR A 271 10.78 15.11 28.02
N GLY A 272 9.93 15.97 28.59
CA GLY A 272 8.55 16.16 28.10
C GLY A 272 8.54 16.61 26.64
N ARG A 273 9.46 17.51 26.25
CA ARG A 273 9.58 17.98 24.87
C ARG A 273 10.12 16.88 23.94
N ALA A 274 11.06 16.08 24.41
CA ALA A 274 11.56 14.91 23.68
C ALA A 274 10.44 13.89 23.40
N LEU A 275 9.56 13.63 24.36
CA LEU A 275 8.39 12.77 24.17
C LEU A 275 7.41 13.33 23.14
N GLN A 276 7.21 14.65 23.12
CA GLN A 276 6.40 15.29 22.09
C GLN A 276 7.02 15.10 20.70
N LEU A 277 8.35 15.24 20.55
CA LEU A 277 9.05 14.98 19.30
C LEU A 277 8.87 13.53 18.86
N LEU A 278 9.12 12.55 19.73
CA LEU A 278 8.94 11.14 19.42
C LEU A 278 7.49 10.81 19.01
N ALA A 279 6.51 11.51 19.57
CA ALA A 279 5.11 11.32 19.20
C ALA A 279 4.76 11.81 17.77
N THR A 280 5.62 12.61 17.13
CA THR A 280 5.46 13.05 15.74
C THR A 280 6.08 12.08 14.73
N LEU A 281 6.80 11.05 15.20
CA LEU A 281 7.52 10.10 14.36
C LEU A 281 6.66 8.90 14.00
N SER A 282 6.84 8.39 12.79
CA SER A 282 6.33 7.08 12.38
C SER A 282 7.13 5.95 13.05
N GLU A 283 6.59 4.73 13.05
CA GLU A 283 7.35 3.55 13.49
C GLU A 283 8.64 3.34 12.67
N LYS A 284 8.58 3.64 11.37
CA LYS A 284 9.77 3.57 10.51
C LYS A 284 10.84 4.54 11.00
N ASP A 285 10.48 5.79 11.31
CA ASP A 285 11.43 6.78 11.82
C ASP A 285 12.05 6.34 13.15
N LEU A 286 11.25 5.78 14.03
CA LEU A 286 11.76 5.24 15.31
C LEU A 286 12.79 4.11 15.08
N ARG A 287 12.64 3.31 14.02
CA ARG A 287 13.55 2.21 13.68
C ARG A 287 14.86 2.63 13.03
N ASP A 288 14.89 3.83 12.41
CA ASP A 288 15.98 4.23 11.51
C ASP A 288 16.71 5.51 11.96
N THR A 289 16.09 6.35 12.81
CA THR A 289 16.64 7.69 13.10
C THR A 289 17.67 7.65 14.21
N PRO A 290 18.90 8.14 13.97
CA PRO A 290 19.93 8.29 15.00
C PRO A 290 19.55 9.35 16.06
N SER A 291 20.01 9.15 17.29
CA SER A 291 19.85 10.09 18.40
C SER A 291 20.35 11.51 18.10
N ALA A 292 21.44 11.63 17.35
CA ALA A 292 21.99 12.91 16.93
C ALA A 292 21.03 13.73 16.04
N VAL A 293 20.28 13.06 15.16
CA VAL A 293 19.26 13.70 14.33
C VAL A 293 18.11 14.22 15.20
N LEU A 294 17.62 13.37 16.12
CA LEU A 294 16.56 13.78 17.05
C LEU A 294 17.01 14.94 17.94
N ALA A 295 18.26 14.91 18.41
CA ALA A 295 18.86 15.98 19.20
C ALA A 295 18.94 17.31 18.44
N ASP A 296 19.34 17.30 17.16
CA ASP A 296 19.35 18.49 16.32
C ASP A 296 17.96 19.13 16.24
N HIS A 297 16.93 18.32 16.03
CA HIS A 297 15.54 18.82 15.97
C HIS A 297 15.03 19.32 17.32
N LEU A 298 15.36 18.65 18.42
CA LEU A 298 14.90 19.03 19.74
C LEU A 298 15.55 20.32 20.23
N TYR A 299 16.88 20.41 20.14
CA TYR A 299 17.63 21.49 20.78
C TYR A 299 17.70 22.77 19.96
N ASN A 300 17.41 22.70 18.66
CA ASN A 300 17.35 23.85 17.77
C ASN A 300 15.89 24.27 17.45
N THR A 301 14.97 23.98 18.36
CA THR A 301 13.55 24.39 18.27
C THR A 301 13.15 25.07 19.57
N ASP A 302 12.42 26.19 19.47
CA ASP A 302 11.91 26.90 20.64
C ASP A 302 11.02 25.96 21.47
N LYS A 303 11.16 26.05 22.80
CA LYS A 303 10.49 25.13 23.74
C LYS A 303 8.96 25.16 23.65
N ASP A 304 8.38 26.31 23.28
CA ASP A 304 6.94 26.52 23.18
C ASP A 304 6.40 26.37 21.74
N ALA A 305 7.25 25.99 20.79
CA ALA A 305 6.85 25.81 19.40
C ALA A 305 5.87 24.64 19.24
N ASP A 306 4.95 24.74 18.29
CA ASP A 306 3.98 23.67 17.99
C ASP A 306 4.68 22.37 17.61
N ALA A 307 4.18 21.24 18.15
CA ALA A 307 4.83 19.96 17.97
C ALA A 307 4.70 19.43 16.55
N ALA A 308 3.53 19.55 15.94
CA ALA A 308 3.25 18.94 14.63
C ALA A 308 3.82 19.78 13.48
N THR A 309 3.73 21.10 13.58
CA THR A 309 4.04 22.01 12.47
C THR A 309 5.39 22.71 12.58
N VAL A 310 6.08 22.62 13.74
CA VAL A 310 7.43 23.20 13.95
C VAL A 310 8.41 22.15 14.47
N LEU A 311 8.11 21.45 15.59
CA LEU A 311 9.06 20.51 16.20
C LEU A 311 9.27 19.26 15.34
N ALA A 312 8.21 18.74 14.73
CA ALA A 312 8.27 17.54 13.89
C ALA A 312 9.40 17.61 12.86
N PRO A 313 10.29 16.61 12.80
CA PRO A 313 11.40 16.61 11.85
C PRO A 313 10.96 16.31 10.42
N ARG A 314 9.98 15.42 10.23
CA ARG A 314 9.51 14.94 8.93
C ARG A 314 8.56 15.91 8.26
N ALA A 315 8.79 16.21 6.99
CA ALA A 315 7.89 17.02 6.16
C ALA A 315 6.98 16.14 5.28
N ALA A 316 7.49 15.07 4.69
CA ALA A 316 6.76 14.13 3.84
C ALA A 316 7.37 12.71 3.92
N ASN A 317 8.05 12.25 2.87
CA ASN A 317 8.61 10.89 2.76
C ASN A 317 10.14 10.87 2.67
N GLU A 318 10.81 11.98 3.00
CA GLU A 318 12.27 12.10 2.98
C GLU A 318 12.95 11.22 4.05
N MET A 319 14.23 10.91 3.84
CA MET A 319 15.09 10.42 4.92
C MET A 319 15.33 11.53 5.93
N LEU A 320 15.16 11.26 7.22
CA LEU A 320 15.41 12.25 8.26
C LEU A 320 16.88 12.54 8.41
N THR A 321 17.23 13.83 8.46
CA THR A 321 18.61 14.35 8.62
C THR A 321 18.65 15.50 9.61
N ALA A 322 19.82 15.76 10.18
CA ALA A 322 20.07 16.86 11.10
C ALA A 322 20.22 18.17 10.31
N TYR A 323 19.13 18.78 9.92
CA TYR A 323 19.14 19.98 9.06
C TYR A 323 18.93 21.31 9.81
N ARG A 324 18.40 21.29 11.05
CA ARG A 324 17.98 22.54 11.71
C ARG A 324 19.15 23.44 12.05
N SER A 325 20.11 22.94 12.80
CA SER A 325 21.32 23.71 13.16
C SER A 325 22.06 24.15 11.92
N PHE A 326 22.10 23.31 10.88
CA PHE A 326 22.71 23.66 9.59
C PHE A 326 22.01 24.86 8.95
N LEU A 327 20.70 24.80 8.74
CA LEU A 327 19.92 25.85 8.09
C LEU A 327 19.92 27.16 8.92
N GLN A 328 19.84 27.05 10.25
CA GLN A 328 19.91 28.23 11.14
C GLN A 328 21.23 28.95 11.02
N ARG A 329 22.35 28.25 10.81
CA ARG A 329 23.66 28.84 10.62
C ARG A 329 23.86 29.39 9.21
N GLU A 330 23.37 28.67 8.19
CA GLU A 330 23.64 29.02 6.79
C GLU A 330 22.72 30.10 6.24
N ILE A 331 21.45 30.17 6.70
CA ILE A 331 20.56 31.24 6.26
C ILE A 331 21.02 32.57 6.84
N PRO A 332 21.33 33.56 6.00
CA PRO A 332 21.78 34.88 6.48
C PRO A 332 20.80 35.51 7.49
N ALA A 333 21.29 36.12 8.53
CA ALA A 333 20.45 36.66 9.60
C ALA A 333 19.41 37.68 9.11
N ALA A 334 19.73 38.45 8.08
CA ALA A 334 18.82 39.42 7.46
C ALA A 334 17.66 38.70 6.75
N ASP A 335 17.97 37.59 6.02
CA ASP A 335 16.99 36.79 5.34
C ASP A 335 16.12 36.02 6.35
N ALA A 336 16.72 35.44 7.38
CA ALA A 336 15.99 34.76 8.46
C ALA A 336 14.99 35.70 9.14
N ALA A 337 15.38 36.95 9.42
CA ALA A 337 14.50 37.97 9.98
C ALA A 337 13.39 38.36 9.00
N ALA A 338 13.69 38.47 7.70
CA ALA A 338 12.72 38.78 6.67
C ALA A 338 11.70 37.63 6.50
N PHE A 339 12.16 36.36 6.48
CA PHE A 339 11.30 35.18 6.34
C PHE A 339 10.38 35.00 7.55
N ARG A 340 10.87 35.26 8.79
CA ARG A 340 10.00 35.21 9.99
C ARG A 340 8.91 36.28 9.96
N ARG A 341 9.22 37.46 9.46
CA ARG A 341 8.25 38.56 9.36
C ARG A 341 7.24 38.36 8.25
N ASP A 342 7.68 37.72 7.15
CA ASP A 342 6.87 37.49 5.96
C ASP A 342 7.34 36.17 5.30
N PRO A 343 6.71 35.02 5.64
CA PRO A 343 7.09 33.70 5.10
C PRO A 343 6.92 33.58 3.58
N GLN A 344 6.11 34.43 2.95
CA GLN A 344 5.98 34.47 1.49
C GLN A 344 7.32 34.79 0.80
N ARG A 345 8.21 35.51 1.49
CA ARG A 345 9.57 35.76 0.99
C ARG A 345 10.41 34.48 0.93
N LEU A 346 10.19 33.52 1.84
CA LEU A 346 10.84 32.21 1.75
C LEU A 346 10.31 31.42 0.56
N ALA A 347 8.99 31.49 0.29
CA ALA A 347 8.40 30.88 -0.89
C ALA A 347 8.97 31.48 -2.18
N ALA A 348 9.06 32.81 -2.25
CA ALA A 348 9.70 33.50 -3.36
C ALA A 348 11.18 33.11 -3.52
N TRP A 349 11.91 33.03 -2.42
CA TRP A 349 13.31 32.58 -2.44
C TRP A 349 13.42 31.13 -2.98
N CYS A 350 12.57 30.21 -2.55
CA CYS A 350 12.54 28.84 -3.06
C CYS A 350 12.21 28.76 -4.56
N ARG A 351 11.32 29.65 -5.04
CA ARG A 351 11.00 29.75 -6.47
C ARG A 351 12.18 30.28 -7.28
N ASP A 352 12.81 31.36 -6.81
CA ASP A 352 13.75 32.17 -7.59
C ASP A 352 15.20 31.68 -7.46
N SER A 353 15.55 31.01 -6.35
CA SER A 353 16.92 30.58 -6.03
C SER A 353 17.17 29.08 -6.18
N LEU A 354 16.13 28.27 -6.38
CA LEU A 354 16.26 26.84 -6.61
C LEU A 354 15.94 26.49 -8.06
N THR A 355 16.90 25.83 -8.72
CA THR A 355 16.71 25.31 -10.07
C THR A 355 16.02 23.96 -10.01
N LEU A 356 14.89 23.82 -10.71
CA LEU A 356 14.22 22.52 -10.82
C LEU A 356 14.94 21.64 -11.85
N ARG A 357 15.42 20.50 -11.38
CA ARG A 357 16.14 19.50 -12.16
C ARG A 357 15.56 18.10 -11.88
N PRO A 358 14.29 17.83 -12.27
CA PRO A 358 13.63 16.53 -11.99
C PRO A 358 14.38 15.34 -12.58
N GLU A 359 15.13 15.56 -13.66
CA GLU A 359 15.95 14.54 -14.31
C GLU A 359 17.16 14.06 -13.48
N LEU A 360 17.59 14.82 -12.48
CA LEU A 360 18.66 14.43 -11.56
C LEU A 360 18.15 13.67 -10.34
N CYS A 361 16.84 13.68 -10.10
CA CYS A 361 16.23 13.02 -8.97
C CYS A 361 15.77 11.63 -9.40
N THR A 362 16.32 10.62 -8.76
CA THR A 362 15.92 9.24 -9.01
C THR A 362 14.55 8.95 -8.38
N VAL A 363 13.94 7.89 -8.83
CA VAL A 363 12.59 7.48 -8.42
C VAL A 363 12.45 7.46 -6.90
N SER A 364 11.47 8.23 -6.41
CA SER A 364 11.06 8.31 -5.00
C SER A 364 12.15 8.74 -4.02
N THR A 365 13.34 9.17 -4.51
CA THR A 365 14.43 9.66 -3.66
C THR A 365 14.41 11.17 -3.66
N THR A 366 14.15 11.75 -2.51
CA THR A 366 14.18 13.20 -2.32
C THR A 366 15.59 13.67 -1.91
N ILE A 367 15.95 14.89 -2.32
CA ILE A 367 17.19 15.53 -1.90
C ILE A 367 16.98 16.04 -0.46
N SER A 368 17.96 15.80 0.42
CA SER A 368 17.91 16.31 1.79
C SER A 368 17.87 17.85 1.83
N PRO A 369 17.32 18.47 2.88
CA PRO A 369 17.30 19.94 3.00
C PRO A 369 18.68 20.59 2.91
N GLU A 370 19.71 19.99 3.50
CA GLU A 370 21.09 20.43 3.35
C GLU A 370 21.57 20.29 1.89
N GLY A 371 21.25 19.18 1.23
CA GLY A 371 21.59 18.95 -0.19
C GLY A 371 20.97 20.00 -1.11
N VAL A 372 19.70 20.33 -0.91
CA VAL A 372 19.00 21.39 -1.67
C VAL A 372 19.66 22.74 -1.42
N TRP A 373 19.98 23.10 -0.16
CA TRP A 373 20.66 24.35 0.16
C TRP A 373 22.01 24.47 -0.53
N ARG A 374 22.83 23.42 -0.48
CA ARG A 374 24.19 23.43 -1.05
C ARG A 374 24.19 23.44 -2.57
N SER A 375 23.35 22.64 -3.20
CA SER A 375 23.32 22.48 -4.65
C SER A 375 22.48 23.53 -5.37
N ARG A 376 21.57 24.21 -4.67
CA ARG A 376 20.54 25.08 -5.25
C ARG A 376 19.70 24.37 -6.30
N THR A 377 19.58 23.05 -6.18
CA THR A 377 18.88 22.18 -7.13
C THR A 377 17.86 21.33 -6.37
N ALA A 378 16.68 21.17 -6.96
CA ALA A 378 15.61 20.33 -6.41
C ALA A 378 14.73 19.75 -7.52
N ASP A 379 13.95 18.73 -7.20
CA ASP A 379 12.69 18.42 -7.88
C ASP A 379 11.51 19.06 -7.14
N LYS A 380 10.30 18.91 -7.64
CA LYS A 380 9.11 19.50 -6.99
C LYS A 380 8.90 19.00 -5.57
N PRO A 381 8.96 17.67 -5.26
CA PRO A 381 8.87 17.18 -3.88
C PRO A 381 9.97 17.71 -2.97
N SER A 382 11.23 17.65 -3.41
CA SER A 382 12.38 18.15 -2.61
C SER A 382 12.28 19.63 -2.32
N ARG A 383 11.76 20.45 -3.25
CA ARG A 383 11.52 21.89 -3.03
C ARG A 383 10.46 22.13 -1.94
N LYS A 384 9.37 21.36 -1.92
CA LYS A 384 8.36 21.44 -0.86
C LYS A 384 8.92 21.05 0.49
N ILE A 385 9.66 19.93 0.56
CA ILE A 385 10.34 19.46 1.78
C ILE A 385 11.33 20.50 2.29
N PHE A 386 12.13 21.07 1.40
CA PHE A 386 13.09 22.12 1.76
C PHE A 386 12.40 23.35 2.34
N PHE A 387 11.31 23.81 1.74
CA PHE A 387 10.54 24.93 2.27
C PHE A 387 10.07 24.64 3.71
N VAL A 388 9.48 23.47 3.97
CA VAL A 388 9.05 23.09 5.31
C VAL A 388 10.22 23.04 6.28
N ALA A 389 11.33 22.44 5.88
CA ALA A 389 12.53 22.35 6.70
C ALA A 389 13.10 23.73 7.06
N ALA A 390 13.21 24.63 6.08
CA ALA A 390 13.69 25.99 6.29
C ALA A 390 12.73 26.81 7.18
N ALA A 391 11.43 26.76 6.90
CA ALA A 391 10.40 27.41 7.70
C ALA A 391 10.45 26.95 9.16
N ARG A 392 10.42 25.64 9.40
CA ARG A 392 10.50 25.06 10.76
C ARG A 392 11.80 25.38 11.47
N SER A 393 12.92 25.43 10.75
CA SER A 393 14.22 25.84 11.32
C SER A 393 14.22 27.30 11.78
N LEU A 394 13.36 28.12 11.22
CA LEU A 394 13.16 29.53 11.60
C LEU A 394 12.01 29.74 12.58
N GLY A 395 11.37 28.67 13.08
CA GLY A 395 10.24 28.73 13.99
C GLY A 395 8.90 29.06 13.31
N ILE A 396 8.82 28.98 11.99
CA ILE A 396 7.60 29.22 11.22
C ILE A 396 6.86 27.89 11.08
N PRO A 397 5.59 27.78 11.55
CA PRO A 397 4.80 26.57 11.36
C PRO A 397 4.55 26.32 9.87
N ALA A 398 4.94 25.13 9.38
CA ALA A 398 4.79 24.75 7.99
C ALA A 398 4.59 23.23 7.86
N TRP A 399 3.80 22.79 6.86
CA TRP A 399 3.54 21.39 6.60
C TRP A 399 3.10 21.14 5.15
N ILE A 400 3.22 19.89 4.74
CA ILE A 400 2.60 19.38 3.52
C ILE A 400 1.34 18.63 3.96
N ASP A 401 0.19 19.00 3.42
CA ASP A 401 -1.07 18.33 3.71
C ASP A 401 -1.01 16.87 3.20
N PRO A 402 -1.26 15.88 4.04
CA PRO A 402 -1.08 14.47 3.65
C PRO A 402 -2.12 14.00 2.63
N VAL A 403 -3.29 14.63 2.56
CA VAL A 403 -4.38 14.25 1.65
C VAL A 403 -4.12 14.81 0.26
N THR A 404 -3.87 16.12 0.17
CA THR A 404 -3.77 16.84 -1.10
C THR A 404 -2.34 16.99 -1.62
N GLY A 405 -1.33 16.81 -0.75
CA GLY A 405 0.06 17.12 -1.06
C GLY A 405 0.35 18.62 -1.18
N ASN A 406 -0.59 19.47 -0.80
CA ASN A 406 -0.40 20.92 -0.83
C ASN A 406 0.49 21.39 0.31
N LEU A 407 1.23 22.45 0.05
CA LEU A 407 2.16 23.04 0.99
C LEU A 407 1.51 24.24 1.69
N PHE A 408 1.65 24.29 3.01
CA PHE A 408 1.13 25.38 3.84
C PHE A 408 2.17 25.92 4.81
N TYR A 409 1.99 27.16 5.20
CA TYR A 409 2.57 27.73 6.42
C TYR A 409 1.49 28.50 7.20
N ARG A 410 1.71 28.68 8.51
CA ARG A 410 0.83 29.50 9.36
C ARG A 410 1.46 30.83 9.66
N HIS A 411 0.75 31.92 9.38
CA HIS A 411 1.19 33.27 9.68
C HIS A 411 0.01 34.12 10.20
N ALA A 412 0.23 34.85 11.28
CA ALA A 412 -0.80 35.67 11.94
C ALA A 412 -2.11 34.91 12.22
N GLY A 413 -2.00 33.62 12.61
CA GLY A 413 -3.15 32.74 12.92
C GLY A 413 -3.91 32.22 11.71
N LYS A 414 -3.43 32.44 10.49
CA LYS A 414 -4.02 31.93 9.26
C LYS A 414 -3.13 30.90 8.58
N ASP A 415 -3.73 29.87 8.02
CA ASP A 415 -3.09 28.89 7.17
C ASP A 415 -3.04 29.43 5.75
N VAL A 416 -1.83 29.57 5.22
CA VAL A 416 -1.56 30.17 3.92
C VAL A 416 -1.00 29.09 3.00
N PRO A 417 -1.64 28.82 1.84
CA PRO A 417 -1.11 27.89 0.87
C PRO A 417 0.12 28.48 0.16
N VAL A 418 1.05 27.61 -0.21
CA VAL A 418 2.25 27.98 -0.97
C VAL A 418 2.17 27.43 -2.37
N ASP A 419 2.15 28.31 -3.36
CA ASP A 419 2.28 27.99 -4.77
C ASP A 419 3.57 28.62 -5.31
N PHE A 420 4.52 27.78 -5.72
CA PHE A 420 5.79 28.26 -6.30
C PHE A 420 5.67 28.70 -7.76
N GLU A 421 4.59 28.35 -8.44
CA GLU A 421 4.39 28.68 -9.86
C GLU A 421 3.66 30.03 -10.02
N SER A 422 2.99 30.52 -8.98
CA SER A 422 2.29 31.79 -8.97
C SER A 422 3.01 32.83 -8.10
N ALA A 423 3.19 34.04 -8.62
CA ALA A 423 3.75 35.17 -7.86
C ALA A 423 2.70 35.84 -6.94
N ASN A 424 1.43 35.54 -7.12
CA ASN A 424 0.31 36.11 -6.35
C ASN A 424 -0.21 35.09 -5.33
N ASP A 425 -0.64 35.59 -4.18
CA ASP A 425 -1.39 34.81 -3.18
C ASP A 425 -2.65 34.25 -3.82
N ARG A 426 -2.59 33.00 -4.32
CA ARG A 426 -3.76 32.31 -4.81
C ARG A 426 -4.57 31.89 -3.59
N GLN A 427 -5.66 32.60 -3.32
CA GLN A 427 -6.64 32.06 -2.37
C GLN A 427 -7.14 30.74 -2.93
N MET A 428 -6.90 29.67 -2.18
CA MET A 428 -7.51 28.37 -2.52
C MET A 428 -9.01 28.49 -2.35
N GLU A 429 -9.72 28.47 -3.46
CA GLU A 429 -11.17 28.39 -3.42
C GLU A 429 -11.57 26.97 -3.04
N THR A 430 -12.52 26.85 -2.12
CA THR A 430 -13.06 25.58 -1.66
C THR A 430 -14.55 25.48 -1.96
N GLY A 431 -14.96 24.25 -2.25
CA GLY A 431 -16.35 23.84 -2.25
C GLY A 431 -16.51 22.61 -1.34
N ARG A 432 -17.61 21.93 -1.44
CA ARG A 432 -17.88 20.73 -0.64
C ARG A 432 -18.40 19.60 -1.51
N LEU A 433 -18.04 18.38 -1.14
CA LEU A 433 -18.56 17.15 -1.74
C LEU A 433 -19.35 16.37 -0.69
N LYS A 434 -20.53 15.91 -1.08
CA LYS A 434 -21.29 14.90 -0.35
C LYS A 434 -21.57 13.74 -1.28
N LEU A 435 -21.21 12.52 -0.85
CA LEU A 435 -21.51 11.29 -1.58
C LEU A 435 -22.74 10.63 -0.96
N ARG A 436 -23.71 10.28 -1.80
CA ARG A 436 -24.89 9.52 -1.39
C ARG A 436 -24.64 8.05 -1.69
N TYR A 437 -24.84 7.20 -0.71
CA TYR A 437 -24.69 5.77 -0.86
C TYR A 437 -25.97 5.03 -0.48
N GLU A 438 -26.40 4.12 -1.32
CA GLU A 438 -27.46 3.16 -1.02
C GLU A 438 -26.82 1.81 -0.79
N PRO A 439 -26.99 1.20 0.41
CA PRO A 439 -26.36 -0.09 0.72
C PRO A 439 -26.72 -1.19 -0.26
N ILE A 440 -25.73 -1.95 -0.68
CA ILE A 440 -25.87 -3.16 -1.46
C ILE A 440 -25.62 -4.40 -0.57
N PRO A 441 -26.07 -5.60 -0.94
CA PRO A 441 -25.86 -6.80 -0.14
C PRO A 441 -24.40 -6.96 0.30
N ARG A 442 -24.16 -7.14 1.60
CA ARG A 442 -22.83 -7.31 2.23
C ARG A 442 -21.87 -6.11 2.14
N LEU A 443 -22.37 -4.92 1.80
CA LEU A 443 -21.59 -3.70 1.83
C LEU A 443 -22.49 -2.58 2.36
N ASP A 444 -22.47 -2.36 3.66
CA ASP A 444 -23.30 -1.34 4.32
C ASP A 444 -22.58 0.02 4.33
N ASP A 445 -21.25 0.04 4.43
CA ASP A 445 -20.44 1.26 4.54
C ASP A 445 -19.14 1.12 3.71
N PRO A 446 -19.08 1.65 2.50
CA PRO A 446 -17.89 1.57 1.64
C PRO A 446 -16.70 2.28 2.24
N GLU A 447 -15.50 1.71 2.09
CA GLU A 447 -14.26 2.23 2.64
C GLU A 447 -13.35 2.81 1.56
N TYR A 448 -12.67 3.90 1.90
CA TYR A 448 -11.67 4.52 1.02
C TYR A 448 -10.51 3.56 0.75
N PHE A 449 -9.93 3.57 -0.44
CA PHE A 449 -8.92 2.63 -0.96
C PHE A 449 -9.39 1.17 -1.11
N ARG A 450 -10.51 0.77 -0.53
CA ARG A 450 -11.05 -0.57 -0.73
C ARG A 450 -12.18 -0.59 -1.76
N HIS A 451 -13.07 0.38 -1.68
CA HIS A 451 -14.28 0.43 -2.46
C HIS A 451 -14.39 1.66 -3.34
N PHE A 452 -13.77 2.77 -2.95
CA PHE A 452 -13.76 3.99 -3.74
C PHE A 452 -12.52 4.85 -3.47
N THR A 453 -12.21 5.72 -4.44
CA THR A 453 -11.18 6.77 -4.33
C THR A 453 -11.61 8.01 -5.09
N LEU A 454 -11.04 9.14 -4.70
CA LEU A 454 -11.25 10.44 -5.33
C LEU A 454 -9.91 10.99 -5.81
N SER A 455 -9.83 11.38 -7.08
CA SER A 455 -8.64 11.98 -7.69
C SER A 455 -8.99 13.35 -8.27
N ARG A 456 -8.08 14.32 -8.14
CA ARG A 456 -8.24 15.68 -8.68
C ARG A 456 -7.41 15.87 -9.93
N PHE A 457 -7.94 16.52 -10.93
CA PHE A 457 -7.20 16.88 -12.13
C PHE A 457 -6.19 17.99 -11.85
N ASP A 458 -4.91 17.74 -12.15
CA ASP A 458 -3.78 18.65 -11.88
C ASP A 458 -3.35 19.48 -13.10
N GLY A 459 -4.08 19.35 -14.22
CA GLY A 459 -3.77 19.95 -15.51
C GLY A 459 -3.17 18.96 -16.53
N GLN A 460 -2.73 17.79 -16.08
CA GLN A 460 -2.16 16.73 -16.92
C GLN A 460 -2.77 15.35 -16.66
N SER A 461 -3.06 15.05 -15.40
CA SER A 461 -3.58 13.77 -14.95
C SER A 461 -4.48 13.92 -13.72
N PHE A 462 -5.16 12.83 -13.35
CA PHE A 462 -5.93 12.77 -12.12
C PHE A 462 -5.02 12.28 -10.98
N ALA A 463 -4.70 13.19 -10.06
CA ALA A 463 -3.89 12.94 -8.88
C ALA A 463 -4.77 12.46 -7.71
N LEU A 464 -4.44 11.32 -7.14
CA LEU A 464 -5.17 10.71 -6.04
C LEU A 464 -5.15 11.61 -4.78
N LEU A 465 -6.26 11.71 -4.09
CA LEU A 465 -6.35 12.27 -2.74
C LEU A 465 -6.08 11.15 -1.73
N ASN A 466 -5.09 11.36 -0.85
CA ASN A 466 -4.62 10.34 0.10
C ASN A 466 -5.37 10.45 1.43
N TYR A 467 -6.68 10.19 1.44
CA TYR A 467 -7.42 10.03 2.70
C TYR A 467 -6.92 8.82 3.48
N PRO A 468 -7.24 8.70 4.78
CA PRO A 468 -6.83 7.54 5.56
C PRO A 468 -7.31 6.22 4.96
N ASP A 469 -6.41 5.20 4.99
CA ASP A 469 -6.73 3.86 4.51
C ASP A 469 -7.94 3.28 5.24
N PHE A 470 -8.88 2.74 4.48
CA PHE A 470 -10.08 2.08 4.98
C PHE A 470 -11.01 2.98 5.82
N GLU A 471 -10.91 4.31 5.65
CA GLU A 471 -11.85 5.23 6.28
C GLU A 471 -13.26 4.98 5.71
N PRO A 472 -14.27 4.69 6.56
CA PRO A 472 -15.64 4.46 6.10
C PRO A 472 -16.23 5.71 5.42
N TRP A 473 -17.04 5.51 4.39
CA TRP A 473 -17.79 6.58 3.73
C TRP A 473 -18.61 7.40 4.73
N SER A 474 -19.28 6.72 5.68
CA SER A 474 -20.12 7.38 6.70
C SER A 474 -19.32 8.30 7.63
N ALA A 475 -18.04 8.07 7.82
CA ALA A 475 -17.19 8.89 8.68
C ALA A 475 -16.83 10.26 8.06
N ARG A 476 -16.89 10.37 6.72
CA ARG A 476 -16.44 11.59 6.02
C ARG A 476 -17.44 12.10 4.98
N PHE A 477 -17.81 11.27 4.02
CA PHE A 477 -18.49 11.72 2.79
C PHE A 477 -20.02 11.65 2.86
N ASP A 478 -20.59 11.09 3.92
CA ASP A 478 -22.03 11.18 4.20
C ASP A 478 -22.46 12.61 4.54
N THR A 479 -21.54 13.44 4.99
CA THR A 479 -21.71 14.87 5.21
C THR A 479 -20.88 15.69 4.24
N PRO A 480 -21.25 16.97 3.98
CA PRO A 480 -20.46 17.84 3.11
C PRO A 480 -19.02 18.00 3.60
N THR A 481 -18.07 17.46 2.82
CA THR A 481 -16.62 17.48 3.08
C THR A 481 -15.95 18.57 2.24
N ASP A 482 -15.15 19.42 2.86
CA ASP A 482 -14.44 20.51 2.17
C ASP A 482 -13.38 19.94 1.20
N LEU A 483 -13.41 20.43 -0.03
CA LEU A 483 -12.46 20.12 -1.11
C LEU A 483 -12.06 21.40 -1.83
N GLU A 484 -10.88 21.38 -2.44
CA GLU A 484 -10.51 22.45 -3.38
C GLU A 484 -11.46 22.45 -4.59
N THR A 485 -11.69 23.62 -5.14
CA THR A 485 -12.42 23.71 -6.41
C THR A 485 -11.62 23.02 -7.52
N GLY A 486 -12.32 22.40 -8.44
CA GLY A 486 -11.66 21.72 -9.57
C GLY A 486 -12.47 20.58 -10.15
N TYR A 487 -11.83 19.86 -11.05
CA TYR A 487 -12.38 18.72 -11.74
C TYR A 487 -11.87 17.41 -11.12
N TYR A 488 -12.78 16.48 -10.86
CA TYR A 488 -12.49 15.28 -10.08
C TYR A 488 -12.94 14.02 -10.80
N MET A 489 -12.23 12.93 -10.54
CA MET A 489 -12.60 11.57 -10.91
C MET A 489 -12.89 10.78 -9.63
N LEU A 490 -14.11 10.27 -9.49
CA LEU A 490 -14.50 9.30 -8.49
C LEU A 490 -14.47 7.93 -9.12
N ALA A 491 -13.61 7.05 -8.62
CA ALA A 491 -13.56 5.65 -8.99
C ALA A 491 -14.20 4.81 -7.88
N THR A 492 -15.06 3.87 -8.26
CA THR A 492 -15.60 2.86 -7.34
C THR A 492 -15.37 1.48 -7.89
N GLY A 493 -15.37 0.44 -7.04
CA GLY A 493 -15.28 -0.92 -7.53
C GLY A 493 -15.46 -1.99 -6.46
N SER A 494 -16.04 -3.10 -6.89
CA SER A 494 -16.16 -4.34 -6.11
C SER A 494 -15.27 -5.39 -6.75
N ARG A 495 -14.24 -5.83 -6.04
CA ARG A 495 -13.35 -6.90 -6.51
C ARG A 495 -13.98 -8.26 -6.23
N LEU A 496 -14.06 -9.08 -7.25
CA LEU A 496 -14.55 -10.47 -7.17
C LEU A 496 -13.40 -11.42 -6.77
N ALA A 497 -13.73 -12.62 -6.37
CA ALA A 497 -12.77 -13.62 -5.91
C ALA A 497 -11.78 -14.04 -7.01
N ASP A 498 -12.23 -14.12 -8.26
CA ASP A 498 -11.38 -14.40 -9.43
C ASP A 498 -10.42 -13.26 -9.77
N GLY A 499 -10.51 -12.13 -9.06
CA GLY A 499 -9.71 -10.93 -9.24
C GLY A 499 -10.29 -9.91 -10.21
N SER A 500 -11.38 -10.22 -10.90
CA SER A 500 -12.08 -9.24 -11.73
C SER A 500 -12.75 -8.15 -10.88
N VAL A 501 -13.05 -7.01 -11.48
CA VAL A 501 -13.60 -5.86 -10.79
C VAL A 501 -14.82 -5.31 -11.53
N LEU A 502 -15.90 -5.11 -10.78
CA LEU A 502 -17.06 -4.35 -11.22
C LEU A 502 -16.87 -2.89 -10.81
N ALA A 503 -16.27 -2.09 -11.67
CA ALA A 503 -15.96 -0.70 -11.37
C ALA A 503 -16.96 0.28 -12.01
N ASN A 504 -16.97 1.50 -11.48
CA ASN A 504 -17.59 2.66 -12.11
C ASN A 504 -16.64 3.86 -12.02
N VAL A 505 -16.64 4.71 -13.03
CA VAL A 505 -15.88 5.96 -13.08
C VAL A 505 -16.85 7.11 -13.27
N SER A 506 -16.77 8.11 -12.40
CA SER A 506 -17.60 9.31 -12.46
C SER A 506 -16.73 10.56 -12.46
N PHE A 507 -17.03 11.50 -13.33
CA PHE A 507 -16.35 12.80 -13.40
C PHE A 507 -17.29 13.89 -12.92
N LEU A 508 -16.78 14.77 -12.06
CA LEU A 508 -17.57 15.81 -11.40
C LEU A 508 -16.78 17.09 -11.15
N ASN A 509 -17.49 18.20 -11.01
CA ASN A 509 -16.91 19.50 -10.68
C ASN A 509 -17.23 19.92 -9.25
N ILE A 510 -16.22 20.38 -8.53
CA ILE A 510 -16.39 21.07 -7.25
C ILE A 510 -16.26 22.56 -7.48
N GLY A 511 -17.37 23.28 -7.38
CA GLY A 511 -17.40 24.74 -7.53
C GLY A 511 -17.23 25.47 -6.22
N PRO A 512 -16.81 26.75 -6.25
CA PRO A 512 -16.56 27.55 -5.05
C PRO A 512 -17.83 27.78 -4.22
N ASN A 513 -17.67 27.64 -2.89
CA ASN A 513 -18.73 27.91 -1.91
C ASN A 513 -20.04 27.15 -2.14
N ARG A 514 -19.99 26.02 -2.86
CA ARG A 514 -21.15 25.15 -3.14
C ARG A 514 -20.91 23.75 -2.61
N THR A 515 -22.00 23.05 -2.32
CA THR A 515 -22.00 21.62 -2.09
C THR A 515 -22.40 20.90 -3.38
N THR A 516 -21.50 20.06 -3.89
CA THR A 516 -21.79 19.10 -4.95
C THR A 516 -22.26 17.81 -4.28
N GLU A 517 -23.44 17.32 -4.64
CA GLU A 517 -23.92 16.01 -4.20
C GLU A 517 -23.93 15.07 -5.40
N THR A 518 -23.35 13.87 -5.23
CA THR A 518 -23.35 12.84 -6.25
C THR A 518 -23.50 11.46 -5.61
N ASP A 519 -23.90 10.48 -6.40
CA ASP A 519 -24.02 9.11 -5.93
C ASP A 519 -22.62 8.44 -5.85
N LEU A 520 -22.48 7.51 -4.91
CA LEU A 520 -21.36 6.57 -4.80
C LEU A 520 -21.82 5.23 -5.38
N PRO A 521 -21.71 5.02 -6.71
CA PRO A 521 -22.31 3.87 -7.37
C PRO A 521 -21.50 2.61 -7.15
N MET A 522 -21.90 1.77 -6.20
CA MET A 522 -21.33 0.45 -6.02
C MET A 522 -22.09 -0.57 -6.85
N ARG A 523 -21.36 -1.42 -7.57
CA ARG A 523 -21.95 -2.43 -8.45
C ARG A 523 -21.92 -3.79 -7.77
N ASP A 524 -23.00 -4.57 -7.94
CA ASP A 524 -23.17 -5.89 -7.39
C ASP A 524 -23.40 -6.94 -8.49
N ASN A 525 -22.83 -8.12 -8.28
CA ASN A 525 -23.24 -9.36 -8.92
C ASN A 525 -23.56 -10.36 -7.81
N SER A 526 -24.84 -10.56 -7.53
CA SER A 526 -25.31 -11.39 -6.41
C SER A 526 -24.93 -12.87 -6.55
N GLU A 527 -24.54 -13.32 -7.74
CA GLU A 527 -24.12 -14.69 -8.02
C GLU A 527 -22.60 -14.90 -7.86
N ALA A 528 -21.80 -13.85 -7.89
CA ALA A 528 -20.34 -13.96 -7.82
C ALA A 528 -19.81 -13.95 -6.39
N VAL A 529 -18.80 -14.75 -6.13
CA VAL A 529 -18.01 -14.71 -4.89
C VAL A 529 -17.17 -13.42 -4.86
N ARG A 530 -17.20 -12.69 -3.75
CA ARG A 530 -16.52 -11.42 -3.57
C ARG A 530 -15.48 -11.47 -2.48
N VAL A 531 -14.57 -10.52 -2.51
CA VAL A 531 -13.76 -10.20 -1.34
C VAL A 531 -14.61 -9.43 -0.34
N ILE A 532 -14.84 -10.03 0.83
CA ILE A 532 -15.72 -9.49 1.88
C ILE A 532 -14.95 -8.95 3.09
N GLY A 533 -13.64 -9.10 3.10
CA GLY A 533 -12.79 -8.62 4.18
C GLY A 533 -11.34 -8.99 4.00
N SER A 534 -10.54 -8.79 5.05
CA SER A 534 -9.14 -9.17 5.06
C SER A 534 -8.76 -9.91 6.34
N PHE A 535 -7.87 -10.89 6.22
CA PHE A 535 -7.33 -11.67 7.33
C PHE A 535 -5.84 -11.85 7.13
N ASN A 536 -5.02 -11.46 8.12
CA ASN A 536 -3.56 -11.63 8.04
C ASN A 536 -3.17 -13.11 8.12
N SER A 537 -2.79 -13.68 7.00
CA SER A 537 -2.36 -15.08 6.89
C SER A 537 -1.09 -15.43 7.68
N GLU A 538 -0.30 -14.44 8.11
CA GLU A 538 0.85 -14.65 9.01
C GLU A 538 0.44 -14.86 10.48
N SER A 539 -0.86 -14.82 10.79
CA SER A 539 -1.36 -15.06 12.14
C SER A 539 -0.93 -16.41 12.67
N LYS A 540 -0.45 -16.43 13.91
CA LYS A 540 0.21 -17.57 14.52
C LYS A 540 -0.74 -18.37 15.39
N PHE A 541 -0.53 -19.68 15.43
CA PHE A 541 -1.20 -20.64 16.32
C PHE A 541 -0.25 -21.77 16.68
N ILE A 542 -0.61 -22.62 17.65
CA ILE A 542 0.14 -23.82 17.98
C ILE A 542 -0.40 -25.01 17.19
N ASP A 543 0.39 -25.63 16.35
CA ASP A 543 0.04 -26.89 15.69
C ASP A 543 -0.19 -27.97 16.74
N ALA A 544 -1.42 -28.53 16.78
CA ALA A 544 -1.82 -29.44 17.86
C ALA A 544 -1.07 -30.79 17.81
N ARG A 545 -0.54 -31.21 16.65
CA ARG A 545 0.20 -32.46 16.47
C ARG A 545 1.67 -32.31 16.93
N THR A 546 2.29 -31.19 16.60
CA THR A 546 3.72 -30.98 16.88
C THR A 546 4.00 -30.19 18.14
N GLY A 547 3.01 -29.47 18.68
CA GLY A 547 3.14 -28.55 19.80
C GLY A 547 3.96 -27.30 19.50
N ARG A 548 4.28 -27.04 18.24
CA ARG A 548 5.11 -25.90 17.82
C ARG A 548 4.25 -24.76 17.30
N GLU A 549 4.75 -23.53 17.51
CA GLU A 549 4.17 -22.35 16.89
C GLU A 549 4.39 -22.39 15.36
N THR A 550 3.33 -22.11 14.60
CA THR A 550 3.32 -21.96 13.15
C THR A 550 2.39 -20.82 12.76
N SER A 551 2.35 -20.45 11.50
CA SER A 551 1.36 -19.48 10.99
C SER A 551 0.36 -20.16 10.05
N VAL A 552 -0.77 -19.48 9.82
CA VAL A 552 -1.75 -19.92 8.83
C VAL A 552 -1.09 -20.04 7.45
N LEU A 553 -0.29 -19.06 7.04
CA LEU A 553 0.45 -19.06 5.78
C LEU A 553 1.40 -20.25 5.64
N LEU A 554 2.21 -20.54 6.66
CA LEU A 554 3.14 -21.67 6.65
C LEU A 554 2.41 -23.02 6.58
N THR A 555 1.25 -23.13 7.24
CA THR A 555 0.44 -24.34 7.28
C THR A 555 -0.37 -24.54 6.00
N ALA A 556 -0.99 -23.46 5.52
CA ALA A 556 -1.83 -23.52 4.32
C ALA A 556 -1.02 -23.61 3.02
N GLY A 557 0.21 -23.13 3.03
CA GLY A 557 0.98 -22.95 1.81
C GLY A 557 0.37 -21.82 0.96
N ARG A 558 0.41 -21.99 -0.34
CA ARG A 558 -0.01 -20.94 -1.30
C ARG A 558 -1.44 -21.13 -1.77
N GLY A 559 -2.11 -20.02 -2.03
CA GLY A 559 -3.46 -19.98 -2.55
C GLY A 559 -4.51 -19.85 -1.45
N TYR A 560 -5.70 -20.37 -1.71
CA TYR A 560 -6.81 -20.30 -0.77
C TYR A 560 -6.68 -21.33 0.37
N PHE A 561 -7.29 -21.00 1.51
CA PHE A 561 -7.37 -21.85 2.70
C PHE A 561 -8.67 -21.60 3.47
N VAL A 562 -9.02 -22.54 4.34
CA VAL A 562 -10.11 -22.38 5.30
C VAL A 562 -9.52 -22.25 6.70
N VAL A 563 -10.00 -21.29 7.48
CA VAL A 563 -9.79 -21.23 8.93
C VAL A 563 -11.13 -21.36 9.63
N GLY A 564 -11.21 -22.30 10.56
CA GLY A 564 -12.38 -22.52 11.39
C GLY A 564 -12.05 -22.37 12.88
N LEU A 565 -12.74 -21.46 13.56
CA LEU A 565 -12.75 -21.37 15.02
C LEU A 565 -13.84 -22.32 15.53
N VAL A 566 -13.47 -23.35 16.30
CA VAL A 566 -14.40 -24.43 16.66
C VAL A 566 -14.59 -24.55 18.18
N GLY A 567 -15.82 -24.84 18.58
CA GLY A 567 -16.17 -25.18 19.95
C GLY A 567 -16.27 -26.70 20.13
N VAL A 568 -16.10 -27.19 21.37
CA VAL A 568 -16.15 -28.62 21.65
C VAL A 568 -17.44 -29.00 22.39
N GLY A 569 -18.11 -30.04 21.90
CA GLY A 569 -19.39 -30.52 22.49
C GLY A 569 -20.52 -29.50 22.31
N GLN A 570 -20.46 -28.74 21.23
CA GLN A 570 -21.50 -27.80 20.82
C GLN A 570 -22.13 -28.30 19.53
N GLU A 571 -23.45 -28.45 19.52
CA GLU A 571 -24.21 -28.97 18.38
C GLU A 571 -23.90 -28.23 17.06
N PRO A 572 -23.78 -26.88 17.01
CA PRO A 572 -23.45 -26.19 15.77
C PRO A 572 -22.07 -26.59 15.21
N THR A 573 -21.06 -26.79 16.05
CA THR A 573 -19.72 -27.23 15.63
C THR A 573 -19.78 -28.68 15.13
N ASP A 574 -20.43 -29.59 15.86
CA ASP A 574 -20.54 -31.00 15.48
C ASP A 574 -21.30 -31.17 14.14
N HIS A 575 -22.31 -30.32 13.92
CA HIS A 575 -23.05 -30.29 12.65
C HIS A 575 -22.16 -29.80 11.51
N ALA A 576 -21.43 -28.67 11.69
CA ALA A 576 -20.57 -28.14 10.69
C ALA A 576 -19.42 -29.10 10.30
N LEU A 577 -18.84 -29.81 11.28
CA LEU A 577 -17.79 -30.80 11.01
C LEU A 577 -18.34 -32.04 10.27
N LYS A 578 -19.58 -32.43 10.53
CA LYS A 578 -20.25 -33.50 9.75
C LYS A 578 -20.54 -33.06 8.31
N ASP A 579 -20.95 -31.82 8.10
CA ASP A 579 -21.16 -31.28 6.75
C ASP A 579 -19.83 -31.23 5.96
N ILE A 580 -18.74 -30.84 6.59
CA ILE A 580 -17.39 -30.84 5.99
C ILE A 580 -16.98 -32.30 5.67
N ALA A 581 -17.20 -33.25 6.58
CA ALA A 581 -16.88 -34.64 6.37
C ALA A 581 -17.70 -35.26 5.23
N ALA A 582 -18.96 -34.90 5.06
CA ALA A 582 -19.81 -35.35 3.96
C ALA A 582 -19.29 -34.90 2.57
N LYS A 583 -18.43 -33.85 2.52
CA LYS A 583 -17.80 -33.31 1.32
C LYS A 583 -16.30 -33.59 1.27
N ALA A 584 -15.82 -34.59 2.01
CA ALA A 584 -14.39 -34.85 2.16
C ALA A 584 -13.69 -35.10 0.81
N ALA A 585 -14.32 -35.88 -0.10
CA ALA A 585 -13.73 -36.22 -1.40
C ALA A 585 -13.50 -34.96 -2.28
N GLU A 586 -14.50 -34.08 -2.35
CA GLU A 586 -14.41 -32.82 -3.13
C GLU A 586 -13.41 -31.83 -2.52
N LEU A 587 -13.37 -31.74 -1.20
CA LEU A 587 -12.42 -30.88 -0.48
C LEU A 587 -10.99 -31.42 -0.58
N GLU A 588 -10.78 -32.74 -0.58
CA GLU A 588 -9.47 -33.36 -0.83
C GLU A 588 -9.03 -33.15 -2.30
N GLN A 589 -9.96 -33.21 -3.24
CA GLN A 589 -9.68 -32.90 -4.65
C GLN A 589 -9.29 -31.41 -4.82
N TRP A 590 -9.92 -30.51 -4.09
CA TRP A 590 -9.51 -29.09 -4.04
C TRP A 590 -8.09 -28.93 -3.51
N GLY A 591 -7.65 -29.81 -2.60
CA GLY A 591 -6.25 -29.96 -2.17
C GLY A 591 -5.71 -28.80 -1.34
N ARG A 592 -6.57 -27.93 -0.79
CA ARG A 592 -6.15 -26.78 0.04
C ARG A 592 -6.38 -27.08 1.51
N SER A 593 -5.61 -26.40 2.35
CA SER A 593 -5.63 -26.62 3.80
C SER A 593 -6.91 -26.10 4.45
N ILE A 594 -7.42 -26.89 5.39
CA ILE A 594 -8.50 -26.52 6.31
C ILE A 594 -7.89 -26.52 7.72
N ILE A 595 -7.77 -25.39 8.33
CA ILE A 595 -7.15 -25.20 9.66
C ILE A 595 -8.26 -25.03 10.70
N LEU A 596 -8.42 -25.99 11.62
CA LEU A 596 -9.41 -25.93 12.68
C LEU A 596 -8.72 -25.54 13.98
N LEU A 597 -9.10 -24.39 14.56
CA LEU A 597 -8.48 -23.80 15.72
C LEU A 597 -9.37 -23.98 16.95
N PHE A 598 -8.78 -24.58 17.99
CA PHE A 598 -9.37 -24.72 19.31
C PHE A 598 -8.89 -23.61 20.24
N PRO A 599 -9.69 -23.20 21.25
CA PRO A 599 -9.29 -22.13 22.14
C PRO A 599 -8.13 -22.50 23.07
N ASP A 600 -8.00 -23.79 23.42
CA ASP A 600 -6.95 -24.31 24.30
C ASP A 600 -6.71 -25.81 24.10
N GLU A 601 -5.66 -26.34 24.73
CA GLU A 601 -5.26 -27.75 24.69
C GLU A 601 -6.33 -28.69 25.27
N THR A 602 -7.08 -28.23 26.25
CA THR A 602 -8.14 -29.02 26.91
C THR A 602 -9.30 -29.25 25.94
N ALA A 603 -9.69 -28.20 25.22
CA ALA A 603 -10.70 -28.29 24.16
C ALA A 603 -10.26 -29.25 23.05
N TYR A 604 -9.03 -29.12 22.56
CA TYR A 604 -8.50 -30.06 21.57
C TYR A 604 -8.47 -31.50 22.08
N ALA A 605 -7.95 -31.75 23.27
CA ALA A 605 -7.89 -33.11 23.85
C ALA A 605 -9.30 -33.74 23.99
N LYS A 606 -10.30 -32.95 24.40
CA LYS A 606 -11.69 -33.40 24.48
C LYS A 606 -12.25 -33.78 23.11
N TYR A 607 -11.99 -32.98 22.07
CA TYR A 607 -12.37 -33.30 20.70
C TYR A 607 -11.67 -34.56 20.20
N ALA A 608 -10.34 -34.66 20.38
CA ALA A 608 -9.53 -35.80 19.92
C ALA A 608 -9.94 -37.13 20.57
N ALA A 609 -10.49 -37.11 21.79
CA ALA A 609 -11.02 -38.30 22.47
C ALA A 609 -12.33 -38.81 21.86
N SER A 610 -13.12 -37.96 21.20
CA SER A 610 -14.39 -38.31 20.58
C SER A 610 -14.70 -37.41 19.39
N PRO A 611 -14.02 -37.62 18.22
CA PRO A 611 -14.23 -36.81 17.04
C PRO A 611 -15.67 -36.93 16.51
N ALA A 612 -16.25 -35.79 16.14
CA ALA A 612 -17.64 -35.74 15.63
C ALA A 612 -17.82 -36.40 14.26
N ALA A 613 -16.73 -36.44 13.43
CA ALA A 613 -16.73 -36.98 12.09
C ALA A 613 -15.33 -37.31 11.59
N SER A 614 -15.22 -38.13 10.54
CA SER A 614 -13.95 -38.35 9.81
C SER A 614 -13.72 -37.20 8.81
N LEU A 615 -12.83 -36.29 9.12
CA LEU A 615 -12.58 -35.10 8.31
C LEU A 615 -11.61 -35.39 7.14
N PRO A 616 -11.58 -34.53 6.09
CA PRO A 616 -10.63 -34.60 4.99
C PRO A 616 -9.18 -34.64 5.47
N GLN A 617 -8.29 -35.29 4.72
CA GLN A 617 -6.84 -35.37 5.04
C GLN A 617 -6.15 -33.99 4.98
N THR A 618 -6.74 -33.01 4.33
CA THR A 618 -6.26 -31.62 4.25
C THR A 618 -6.51 -30.81 5.54
N VAL A 619 -7.18 -31.42 6.55
CA VAL A 619 -7.45 -30.75 7.83
C VAL A 619 -6.21 -30.79 8.74
N THR A 620 -5.86 -29.60 9.24
CA THR A 620 -4.86 -29.41 10.28
C THR A 620 -5.55 -28.86 11.55
N PHE A 621 -5.16 -29.41 12.71
CA PHE A 621 -5.67 -28.94 13.99
C PHE A 621 -4.67 -28.00 14.66
N GLY A 622 -5.15 -26.89 15.20
CA GLY A 622 -4.34 -25.91 15.90
C GLY A 622 -5.01 -25.38 17.18
N ILE A 623 -4.22 -24.67 17.97
CA ILE A 623 -4.65 -24.06 19.23
C ILE A 623 -4.35 -22.57 19.16
N ASP A 624 -5.40 -21.75 19.25
CA ASP A 624 -5.31 -20.29 19.37
C ASP A 624 -5.27 -19.87 20.84
N ARG A 625 -4.15 -20.22 21.51
CA ARG A 625 -3.98 -20.16 22.96
C ARG A 625 -4.22 -18.78 23.56
N ASP A 626 -3.80 -17.73 22.88
CA ASP A 626 -3.97 -16.33 23.32
C ASP A 626 -5.19 -15.65 22.70
N GLY A 627 -5.94 -16.36 21.86
CA GLY A 627 -7.11 -15.85 21.16
C GLY A 627 -6.80 -14.79 20.11
N SER A 628 -5.55 -14.69 19.62
CA SER A 628 -5.13 -13.66 18.67
C SER A 628 -5.77 -13.86 17.29
N VAL A 629 -5.80 -15.09 16.81
CA VAL A 629 -6.45 -15.42 15.51
C VAL A 629 -7.95 -15.16 15.60
N ARG A 630 -8.59 -15.56 16.71
CA ARG A 630 -10.00 -15.29 16.95
C ARG A 630 -10.29 -13.79 16.90
N ARG A 631 -9.57 -12.97 17.68
CA ARG A 631 -9.79 -11.52 17.68
C ARG A 631 -9.67 -10.93 16.29
N GLN A 632 -8.64 -11.32 15.56
CA GLN A 632 -8.40 -10.81 14.22
C GLN A 632 -9.53 -11.17 13.25
N ILE A 633 -10.04 -12.41 13.26
CA ILE A 633 -11.17 -12.80 12.42
C ILE A 633 -12.42 -11.99 12.80
N LEU A 634 -12.71 -11.84 14.09
CA LEU A 634 -13.89 -11.11 14.52
C LEU A 634 -13.82 -9.63 14.13
N ASP A 635 -12.66 -9.00 14.34
CA ASP A 635 -12.44 -7.59 13.98
C ASP A 635 -12.54 -7.39 12.45
N ALA A 636 -11.88 -8.26 11.68
CA ALA A 636 -11.86 -8.17 10.22
C ALA A 636 -13.24 -8.42 9.56
N MET A 637 -14.08 -9.24 10.20
CA MET A 637 -15.43 -9.55 9.72
C MET A 637 -16.51 -8.74 10.42
N HIS A 638 -16.14 -7.76 11.27
CA HIS A 638 -17.06 -6.96 12.07
C HIS A 638 -18.03 -7.78 12.93
N LEU A 639 -17.57 -8.94 13.41
CA LEU A 639 -18.38 -9.83 14.23
C LEU A 639 -18.30 -9.45 15.71
N PRO A 640 -19.40 -9.60 16.48
CA PRO A 640 -19.39 -9.31 17.90
C PRO A 640 -18.50 -10.31 18.66
N GLY A 641 -17.88 -9.89 19.77
CA GLY A 641 -16.99 -10.72 20.58
C GLY A 641 -17.65 -12.01 21.12
N ASN A 642 -18.98 -12.04 21.23
CA ASN A 642 -19.78 -13.18 21.67
C ASN A 642 -20.42 -13.96 20.52
N VAL A 643 -19.90 -13.82 19.29
CA VAL A 643 -20.42 -14.57 18.13
C VAL A 643 -20.46 -16.07 18.41
N PRO A 644 -21.55 -16.76 18.03
CA PRO A 644 -21.65 -18.20 18.21
C PRO A 644 -20.62 -18.96 17.38
N LEU A 645 -20.00 -19.97 17.99
CA LEU A 645 -19.14 -20.91 17.26
C LEU A 645 -19.98 -21.99 16.55
N PRO A 646 -19.45 -22.59 15.45
CA PRO A 646 -18.14 -22.28 14.84
C PRO A 646 -18.15 -20.99 14.04
N VAL A 647 -16.96 -20.42 13.80
CA VAL A 647 -16.77 -19.35 12.81
C VAL A 647 -15.82 -19.87 11.75
N PHE A 648 -16.21 -19.80 10.48
CA PHE A 648 -15.39 -20.20 9.35
C PHE A 648 -15.15 -19.05 8.40
N ILE A 649 -13.93 -18.93 7.92
CA ILE A 649 -13.57 -18.06 6.80
C ILE A 649 -12.85 -18.85 5.71
N VAL A 650 -13.05 -18.45 4.44
CA VAL A 650 -12.18 -18.82 3.33
C VAL A 650 -11.38 -17.59 2.96
N GLY A 651 -10.07 -17.71 3.12
CA GLY A 651 -9.11 -16.66 2.83
C GLY A 651 -8.02 -17.10 1.87
N ASP A 652 -7.15 -16.17 1.47
CA ASP A 652 -6.00 -16.47 0.62
C ASP A 652 -4.70 -15.84 1.16
N THR A 653 -3.60 -16.17 0.49
CA THR A 653 -2.25 -15.67 0.83
C THR A 653 -2.05 -14.18 0.57
N PHE A 654 -3.02 -13.50 -0.03
CA PHE A 654 -3.08 -12.03 -0.16
C PHE A 654 -3.94 -11.38 0.92
N ASN A 655 -4.25 -12.14 1.97
CA ASN A 655 -5.09 -11.68 3.08
C ASN A 655 -6.54 -11.34 2.68
N ARG A 656 -7.02 -11.77 1.51
CA ARG A 656 -8.42 -11.57 1.10
C ARG A 656 -9.30 -12.64 1.74
N VAL A 657 -10.47 -12.26 2.22
CA VAL A 657 -11.51 -13.17 2.70
C VAL A 657 -12.67 -13.13 1.71
N VAL A 658 -13.08 -14.30 1.26
CA VAL A 658 -14.13 -14.49 0.22
C VAL A 658 -15.37 -15.24 0.72
N PHE A 659 -15.31 -15.78 1.93
CA PHE A 659 -16.42 -16.48 2.56
C PHE A 659 -16.35 -16.31 4.09
N GLU A 660 -17.50 -16.16 4.70
CA GLU A 660 -17.67 -16.17 6.16
C GLU A 660 -18.94 -16.93 6.52
N SER A 661 -18.89 -17.67 7.63
CA SER A 661 -20.06 -18.31 8.24
C SER A 661 -19.83 -18.47 9.73
N HIS A 662 -20.87 -18.24 10.52
CA HIS A 662 -20.79 -18.42 11.97
C HIS A 662 -22.05 -19.07 12.54
N GLY A 663 -21.90 -19.73 13.70
CA GLY A 663 -23.00 -20.40 14.40
C GLY A 663 -23.56 -21.59 13.66
N TYR A 664 -24.85 -21.87 13.87
CA TYR A 664 -25.53 -22.98 13.25
C TYR A 664 -25.84 -22.70 11.77
N THR A 665 -25.12 -23.36 10.88
CA THR A 665 -25.26 -23.18 9.42
C THR A 665 -25.63 -24.53 8.77
N ILE A 666 -26.77 -24.59 8.11
CA ILE A 666 -27.22 -25.78 7.34
C ILE A 666 -26.50 -25.77 5.98
N GLY A 667 -25.95 -26.93 5.58
CA GLY A 667 -25.29 -27.09 4.29
C GLY A 667 -23.98 -26.36 4.15
N LEU A 668 -23.19 -26.22 5.23
CA LEU A 668 -21.91 -25.53 5.21
C LEU A 668 -20.98 -26.13 4.15
N GLY A 669 -20.90 -27.43 4.02
CA GLY A 669 -20.10 -28.14 3.01
C GLY A 669 -20.49 -27.76 1.57
N ASP A 670 -21.77 -27.64 1.28
CA ASP A 670 -22.25 -27.21 -0.03
C ASP A 670 -21.91 -25.72 -0.28
N ARG A 671 -22.01 -24.90 0.73
CA ARG A 671 -21.61 -23.47 0.65
C ARG A 671 -20.11 -23.32 0.41
N PHE A 672 -19.28 -24.14 1.05
CA PHE A 672 -17.85 -24.17 0.76
C PHE A 672 -17.60 -24.56 -0.70
N LEU A 673 -18.19 -25.67 -1.17
CA LEU A 673 -18.02 -26.12 -2.55
C LEU A 673 -18.50 -25.07 -3.57
N HIS A 674 -19.65 -24.43 -3.31
CA HIS A 674 -20.12 -23.35 -4.17
C HIS A 674 -19.11 -22.21 -4.26
N THR A 675 -18.55 -21.77 -3.12
CA THR A 675 -17.49 -20.75 -3.09
C THR A 675 -16.23 -21.23 -3.81
N ILE A 676 -15.75 -22.44 -3.49
CA ILE A 676 -14.53 -23.02 -4.05
C ILE A 676 -14.59 -23.16 -5.58
N HIS A 677 -15.73 -23.53 -6.14
CA HIS A 677 -15.90 -23.68 -7.59
C HIS A 677 -15.88 -22.35 -8.36
N GLN A 678 -15.95 -21.23 -7.65
CA GLN A 678 -15.87 -19.88 -8.23
C GLN A 678 -14.51 -19.20 -7.97
N LEU A 679 -13.58 -19.90 -7.31
CA LEU A 679 -12.21 -19.43 -7.05
C LEU A 679 -11.26 -19.96 -8.12
#